data_053fa6900a2008aa049af21fdd9fbdaf
#
_entry.id   053fa6900a2008aa049af21fdd9fbdaf
#
_cell.length_a   1.000
_cell.length_b   1.000
_cell.length_c   1.000
_cell.angle_alpha   90.00
_cell.angle_beta   90.00
_cell.angle_gamma   90.00
#
_symmetry.space_group_name_H-M   'P 1'
#
loop_
_entity.id
_entity.type
_entity.pdbx_description
1 polymer ?
#
loop_
_entity_poly.entity_id
_entity_poly.type
_entity_poly.pdbx_seq_one_letter_code
_entity_poly.pdbx_strand_id
1 'polypeptide(L)'
;MTSRLNEGLRTLLFNSLRAAFRITPMPERMRDRLRQSYLERFADTLPQGPRGKQGDATGERRARVRADVPAIGWLPRRPAALPSPLPATLVAFYLPQFHAIPENDAWWGSGFTEWRNVSRALPQFEGHVQPRLPGDLGFYDLRNPQVMREQATLAREYGIGAFCFYYYWFGGKTLLEAPLQQWLGDESIDLPFCLCWANENWSRRWDGRADDILIGQQHSAEDDLAFIAHIAPYLRDRRYLRVDGRPLLLVYRPGLLPEPRATAARWRTWCREHGIGEIHIAYTQSFDRADPADYGFDAAVEFPPNLATPTNVTADQSLVNPGYRGQVLDWRELADDYRRRPLPDYRLFPGVNCGWDNEARRSGAGRTYLHAAPRRYRDWLRDTIERRLAGRAASDRLVFVNAWNEWAEGAVLEPDARLGHAWLQATRDALMLSAAPGSAIAATRPCLVIHAWYPDVLEEILEVLVSGGHRFRVIITTPPDKVAQIRAILDKRGIDAEIEAHENRGRDILPFLRVANRLLDEGTELVLKLHTKKSPHRQDGDAWRNQLIGHLLSPPRVEGIVRAYHDDPSLGVVAPEGHVQPLGYYWGANESNVRYLTARLGIGAPRVESDDFVSGSMFWARLEALRPVLDAHLDDWEFEAEAGQVDGTFAHAIERVFALAARDAGYGVRTAASVCGEPEPPASQPYPFARRG
;
A
#
# COMPACT_ATOMS: atom_id res chain seq x y z
N MET A 1 -3.47 -46.59 9.10
CA MET A 1 -4.50 -46.04 10.02
C MET A 1 -3.92 -44.78 10.67
N THR A 2 -3.95 -43.67 9.99
CA THR A 2 -3.58 -42.35 10.54
C THR A 2 -4.87 -41.62 10.84
N SER A 3 -5.28 -41.60 12.11
CA SER A 3 -6.47 -40.90 12.57
C SER A 3 -6.34 -39.41 12.23
N ARG A 4 -7.33 -38.87 11.56
CA ARG A 4 -7.50 -37.45 11.38
C ARG A 4 -7.65 -36.79 12.77
N LEU A 5 -6.58 -36.31 13.33
CA LEU A 5 -6.63 -35.40 14.48
C LEU A 5 -7.50 -34.20 14.10
N ASN A 6 -8.45 -33.87 14.97
CA ASN A 6 -9.31 -32.70 14.80
C ASN A 6 -8.44 -31.45 14.64
N GLU A 7 -8.77 -30.58 13.69
CA GLU A 7 -7.98 -29.42 13.31
C GLU A 7 -7.68 -28.48 14.49
N GLY A 8 -8.62 -28.37 15.45
CA GLY A 8 -8.42 -27.64 16.69
C GLY A 8 -7.32 -28.26 17.58
N LEU A 9 -7.22 -29.58 17.62
CA LEU A 9 -6.18 -30.28 18.40
C LEU A 9 -4.80 -30.13 17.75
N ARG A 10 -4.72 -30.12 16.43
CA ARG A 10 -3.48 -29.85 15.66
C ARG A 10 -2.98 -28.44 15.91
N THR A 11 -3.87 -27.45 15.87
CA THR A 11 -3.55 -26.04 16.12
C THR A 11 -3.05 -25.82 17.54
N LEU A 12 -3.70 -26.43 18.54
CA LEU A 12 -3.27 -26.39 19.95
C LEU A 12 -1.89 -27.04 20.15
N LEU A 13 -1.70 -28.22 19.61
CA LEU A 13 -0.41 -28.93 19.70
C LEU A 13 0.73 -28.17 19.06
N PHE A 14 0.48 -27.66 17.83
CA PHE A 14 1.47 -26.87 17.10
C PHE A 14 1.82 -25.55 17.81
N ASN A 15 0.82 -24.83 18.31
CA ASN A 15 1.05 -23.59 19.03
C ASN A 15 1.80 -23.82 20.36
N SER A 16 1.50 -24.89 21.06
CA SER A 16 2.22 -25.27 22.29
C SER A 16 3.68 -25.63 22.03
N LEU A 17 3.93 -26.45 20.99
CA LEU A 17 5.28 -26.79 20.55
C LEU A 17 6.06 -25.56 20.07
N ARG A 18 5.39 -24.68 19.31
CA ARG A 18 5.98 -23.42 18.83
C ARG A 18 6.33 -22.48 19.98
N ALA A 19 5.48 -22.39 21.00
CA ALA A 19 5.75 -21.57 22.17
C ALA A 19 6.95 -22.14 22.97
N ALA A 20 6.97 -23.43 23.22
CA ALA A 20 8.10 -24.11 23.90
C ALA A 20 9.41 -23.91 23.09
N PHE A 21 9.36 -24.07 21.80
CA PHE A 21 10.51 -23.89 20.91
C PHE A 21 11.05 -22.45 20.92
N ARG A 22 10.17 -21.44 21.06
CA ARG A 22 10.57 -20.02 21.15
C ARG A 22 11.25 -19.66 22.46
N ILE A 23 10.81 -20.27 23.55
CA ILE A 23 11.31 -19.98 24.92
C ILE A 23 12.62 -20.73 25.21
N THR A 24 12.89 -21.84 24.51
CA THR A 24 14.09 -22.66 24.77
C THR A 24 15.34 -21.92 24.27
N PRO A 25 16.29 -21.56 25.11
CA PRO A 25 17.55 -20.95 24.70
C PRO A 25 18.39 -21.97 23.95
N MET A 26 18.66 -21.70 22.68
CA MET A 26 19.54 -22.55 21.85
C MET A 26 20.15 -21.72 20.72
N PRO A 27 21.35 -22.11 20.23
CA PRO A 27 21.99 -21.48 19.09
C PRO A 27 21.11 -21.53 17.85
N GLU A 28 21.15 -20.47 17.03
CA GLU A 28 20.27 -20.29 15.86
C GLU A 28 20.43 -21.43 14.85
N ARG A 29 21.66 -21.89 14.60
CA ARG A 29 21.95 -23.06 13.75
C ARG A 29 21.25 -24.34 14.23
N MET A 30 21.20 -24.55 15.53
CA MET A 30 20.52 -25.71 16.12
C MET A 30 19.00 -25.54 16.02
N ARG A 31 18.52 -24.33 16.23
CA ARG A 31 17.10 -23.97 16.09
C ARG A 31 16.60 -24.22 14.67
N ASP A 32 17.36 -23.80 13.65
CA ASP A 32 17.01 -24.03 12.25
C ASP A 32 17.02 -25.53 11.90
N ARG A 33 18.03 -26.28 12.32
CA ARG A 33 18.09 -27.74 12.12
C ARG A 33 16.89 -28.47 12.74
N LEU A 34 16.51 -28.09 13.98
CA LEU A 34 15.35 -28.69 14.64
C LEU A 34 14.04 -28.32 13.96
N ARG A 35 13.90 -27.04 13.51
CA ARG A 35 12.74 -26.60 12.75
C ARG A 35 12.62 -27.39 11.45
N GLN A 36 13.70 -27.53 10.74
CA GLN A 36 13.78 -28.23 9.47
C GLN A 36 13.46 -29.71 9.62
N SER A 37 14.09 -30.38 10.56
CA SER A 37 13.81 -31.80 10.89
C SER A 37 12.35 -32.04 11.30
N TYR A 38 11.75 -31.07 12.02
CA TYR A 38 10.33 -31.13 12.33
C TYR A 38 9.44 -31.00 11.11
N LEU A 39 9.73 -30.04 10.22
CA LEU A 39 8.98 -29.82 8.99
C LEU A 39 9.05 -31.01 8.03
N GLU A 40 10.21 -31.66 7.97
CA GLU A 40 10.41 -32.88 7.14
C GLU A 40 9.63 -34.08 7.66
N ARG A 41 9.69 -34.32 8.96
CA ARG A 41 9.12 -35.54 9.55
C ARG A 41 7.66 -35.44 9.94
N PHE A 42 7.18 -34.23 10.19
CA PHE A 42 5.85 -33.96 10.73
C PHE A 42 5.06 -32.91 9.94
N ALA A 43 5.32 -32.77 8.63
CA ALA A 43 4.60 -31.84 7.75
C ALA A 43 3.08 -31.97 7.87
N ASP A 44 2.58 -33.22 8.02
CA ASP A 44 1.14 -33.51 8.14
C ASP A 44 0.53 -33.05 9.49
N THR A 45 1.35 -32.68 10.47
CA THR A 45 0.88 -32.18 11.77
C THR A 45 0.76 -30.65 11.81
N LEU A 46 1.28 -29.95 10.80
CA LEU A 46 1.14 -28.51 10.70
C LEU A 46 -0.36 -28.16 10.57
N PRO A 47 -0.82 -27.14 11.33
CA PRO A 47 -2.15 -26.63 11.09
C PRO A 47 -2.23 -26.17 9.62
N GLN A 48 -3.19 -26.68 8.92
CA GLN A 48 -3.50 -26.10 7.60
C GLN A 48 -3.97 -24.67 7.87
N GLY A 49 -3.35 -23.67 7.22
CA GLY A 49 -3.79 -22.30 7.33
C GLY A 49 -5.28 -22.17 6.98
N PRO A 50 -5.96 -21.12 7.48
CA PRO A 50 -7.36 -20.94 7.14
C PRO A 50 -7.53 -20.93 5.62
N ARG A 51 -8.42 -21.79 5.13
CA ARG A 51 -8.78 -21.83 3.70
C ARG A 51 -9.72 -20.67 3.44
N GLY A 52 -9.52 -19.94 2.35
CA GLY A 52 -10.44 -18.91 1.91
C GLY A 52 -11.84 -19.49 1.61
N LYS A 53 -12.85 -18.64 1.62
CA LYS A 53 -14.21 -19.04 1.26
C LYS A 53 -14.24 -19.44 -0.21
N GLN A 54 -14.69 -20.69 -0.48
CA GLN A 54 -15.16 -21.06 -1.80
C GLN A 54 -16.61 -20.54 -1.87
N GLY A 55 -16.89 -19.57 -2.74
CA GLY A 55 -18.27 -19.13 -2.92
C GLY A 55 -19.12 -20.21 -3.56
N ASP A 56 -20.42 -20.08 -3.43
CA ASP A 56 -21.38 -20.96 -4.08
C ASP A 56 -21.12 -20.98 -5.59
N ALA A 57 -20.82 -22.18 -6.09
CA ALA A 57 -20.22 -22.41 -7.40
C ALA A 57 -21.26 -22.35 -8.54
N THR A 58 -21.88 -21.18 -8.74
CA THR A 58 -22.79 -20.98 -9.89
C THR A 58 -22.18 -20.15 -11.02
N GLY A 59 -20.90 -19.72 -10.91
CA GLY A 59 -20.20 -18.97 -11.96
C GLY A 59 -18.67 -19.16 -11.92
N GLU A 60 -18.04 -19.03 -13.07
CA GLU A 60 -16.57 -18.96 -13.16
C GLU A 60 -16.07 -17.76 -12.34
N ARG A 61 -15.22 -18.04 -11.36
CA ARG A 61 -14.49 -17.02 -10.63
C ARG A 61 -13.32 -16.55 -11.44
N ARG A 62 -13.18 -15.28 -11.60
CA ARG A 62 -12.08 -14.65 -12.32
C ARG A 62 -11.46 -13.57 -11.45
N ALA A 63 -10.18 -13.30 -11.72
CA ALA A 63 -9.55 -12.10 -11.23
C ALA A 63 -10.37 -10.88 -11.73
N ARG A 64 -10.85 -10.06 -10.80
CA ARG A 64 -11.62 -8.85 -11.15
C ARG A 64 -10.73 -7.68 -11.51
N VAL A 65 -9.47 -7.72 -11.08
CA VAL A 65 -8.50 -6.63 -11.22
C VAL A 65 -7.53 -6.95 -12.34
N ARG A 66 -7.19 -5.97 -13.16
CA ARG A 66 -6.13 -6.07 -14.18
C ARG A 66 -4.82 -5.50 -13.64
N ALA A 67 -3.74 -6.21 -13.92
CA ALA A 67 -2.39 -5.82 -13.51
C ALA A 67 -1.75 -4.77 -14.43
N ASP A 68 -2.22 -4.68 -15.68
CA ASP A 68 -1.60 -3.96 -16.80
C ASP A 68 -2.30 -2.64 -17.16
N VAL A 69 -3.23 -2.19 -16.33
CA VAL A 69 -3.95 -0.92 -16.56
C VAL A 69 -3.81 0.02 -15.36
N PRO A 70 -3.78 1.32 -15.60
CA PRO A 70 -3.80 2.31 -14.53
C PRO A 70 -5.03 2.17 -13.64
N ALA A 71 -4.82 2.26 -12.32
CA ALA A 71 -5.88 2.32 -11.33
C ALA A 71 -6.15 3.77 -10.90
N ILE A 72 -7.23 3.99 -10.16
CA ILE A 72 -7.48 5.28 -9.50
C ILE A 72 -6.33 5.55 -8.54
N GLY A 73 -5.68 6.70 -8.68
CA GLY A 73 -4.48 7.06 -7.94
C GLY A 73 -3.17 6.84 -8.72
N TRP A 74 -3.24 6.41 -9.99
CA TRP A 74 -2.08 6.42 -10.86
C TRP A 74 -1.55 7.85 -11.04
N LEU A 75 -0.23 8.02 -10.86
CA LEU A 75 0.44 9.31 -11.00
C LEU A 75 1.59 9.23 -12.00
N PRO A 76 1.70 10.23 -12.90
CA PRO A 76 2.88 10.36 -13.74
C PRO A 76 4.09 10.85 -12.93
N ARG A 77 5.28 10.76 -13.50
CA ARG A 77 6.47 11.41 -12.96
C ARG A 77 6.25 12.93 -12.85
N ARG A 78 6.46 13.48 -11.67
CA ARG A 78 6.31 14.91 -11.37
C ARG A 78 7.54 15.43 -10.65
N PRO A 79 8.50 16.04 -11.36
CA PRO A 79 9.62 16.70 -10.72
C PRO A 79 9.13 17.83 -9.79
N ALA A 80 9.66 17.88 -8.58
CA ALA A 80 9.42 18.97 -7.65
C ALA A 80 10.61 19.09 -6.68
N ALA A 81 10.80 20.29 -6.13
CA ALA A 81 11.83 20.53 -5.15
C ALA A 81 11.60 19.74 -3.86
N LEU A 82 12.67 19.22 -3.30
CA LEU A 82 12.70 18.60 -1.98
C LEU A 82 12.97 19.65 -0.89
N PRO A 83 12.58 19.42 0.36
CA PRO A 83 12.94 20.30 1.46
C PRO A 83 14.46 20.31 1.68
N SER A 84 15.00 21.46 2.06
CA SER A 84 16.42 21.60 2.38
C SER A 84 16.58 22.30 3.73
N PRO A 85 17.19 21.63 4.73
CA PRO A 85 17.69 20.26 4.72
C PRO A 85 16.55 19.21 4.69
N LEU A 86 16.87 17.99 4.24
CA LEU A 86 15.96 16.87 4.37
C LEU A 86 15.73 16.52 5.84
N PRO A 87 14.47 16.21 6.27
CA PRO A 87 14.17 15.86 7.65
C PRO A 87 14.74 14.50 8.08
N ALA A 88 15.04 13.62 7.12
CA ALA A 88 15.70 12.32 7.33
C ALA A 88 16.40 11.86 6.05
N THR A 89 17.39 10.98 6.17
CA THR A 89 17.98 10.24 5.05
C THR A 89 17.24 8.92 4.90
N LEU A 90 16.57 8.73 3.76
CA LEU A 90 15.87 7.49 3.45
C LEU A 90 16.83 6.53 2.75
N VAL A 91 16.94 5.31 3.27
CA VAL A 91 17.84 4.26 2.74
C VAL A 91 16.98 3.11 2.22
N ALA A 92 16.90 2.92 0.91
CA ALA A 92 16.09 1.86 0.34
C ALA A 92 16.91 0.60 0.07
N PHE A 93 16.43 -0.56 0.53
CA PHE A 93 17.05 -1.84 0.18
C PHE A 93 16.95 -2.07 -1.32
N TYR A 94 18.02 -2.59 -1.91
CA TYR A 94 18.16 -2.78 -3.36
C TYR A 94 18.56 -4.21 -3.70
N LEU A 95 17.73 -4.87 -4.52
CA LEU A 95 17.97 -6.23 -5.00
C LEU A 95 18.72 -6.21 -6.34
N PRO A 96 19.95 -6.75 -6.45
CA PRO A 96 20.70 -6.77 -7.70
C PRO A 96 20.35 -7.94 -8.64
N GLN A 97 19.28 -8.69 -8.41
CA GLN A 97 18.96 -9.96 -9.08
C GLN A 97 18.17 -9.81 -10.41
N PHE A 98 18.32 -8.67 -11.08
CA PHE A 98 17.66 -8.40 -12.37
C PHE A 98 18.62 -8.47 -13.55
N HIS A 99 19.52 -9.48 -13.53
CA HIS A 99 20.40 -9.85 -14.64
C HIS A 99 20.75 -11.34 -14.54
N ALA A 100 21.01 -11.96 -15.69
CA ALA A 100 21.37 -13.36 -15.71
C ALA A 100 22.82 -13.58 -15.26
N ILE A 101 23.03 -14.62 -14.46
CA ILE A 101 24.34 -15.11 -14.04
C ILE A 101 24.42 -16.64 -14.29
N PRO A 102 25.62 -17.20 -14.53
CA PRO A 102 25.78 -18.62 -14.83
C PRO A 102 25.20 -19.55 -13.75
N GLU A 103 25.32 -19.17 -12.48
CA GLU A 103 24.80 -19.95 -11.37
C GLU A 103 23.28 -20.02 -11.40
N ASN A 104 22.62 -18.87 -11.57
CA ASN A 104 21.15 -18.83 -11.68
C ASN A 104 20.66 -19.61 -12.92
N ASP A 105 21.38 -19.52 -14.04
CA ASP A 105 21.07 -20.27 -15.24
C ASP A 105 21.16 -21.80 -15.00
N ALA A 106 22.17 -22.24 -14.27
CA ALA A 106 22.33 -23.65 -13.90
C ALA A 106 21.25 -24.15 -12.95
N TRP A 107 20.78 -23.29 -12.02
CA TRP A 107 19.81 -23.65 -11.00
C TRP A 107 18.35 -23.53 -11.45
N TRP A 108 18.04 -22.51 -12.25
CA TRP A 108 16.67 -22.10 -12.56
C TRP A 108 16.37 -22.12 -14.07
N GLY A 109 17.36 -22.39 -14.90
CA GLY A 109 17.28 -22.40 -16.36
C GLY A 109 17.80 -21.12 -17.01
N SER A 110 18.27 -21.28 -18.24
CA SER A 110 18.97 -20.24 -19.00
C SER A 110 18.20 -18.92 -19.05
N GLY A 111 18.92 -17.82 -18.85
CA GLY A 111 18.37 -16.45 -18.86
C GLY A 111 17.55 -16.09 -17.62
N PHE A 112 17.73 -16.80 -16.51
CA PHE A 112 16.96 -16.54 -15.30
C PHE A 112 17.28 -15.16 -14.69
N THR A 113 16.23 -14.41 -14.44
CA THR A 113 16.22 -13.22 -13.58
C THR A 113 14.96 -13.23 -12.70
N GLU A 114 14.88 -12.35 -11.69
CA GLU A 114 13.66 -12.21 -10.87
C GLU A 114 12.41 -11.88 -11.72
N TRP A 115 12.56 -11.25 -12.88
CA TRP A 115 11.44 -11.01 -13.79
C TRP A 115 10.68 -12.27 -14.19
N ARG A 116 11.36 -13.41 -14.25
CA ARG A 116 10.71 -14.70 -14.53
C ARG A 116 9.75 -15.11 -13.43
N ASN A 117 10.09 -14.83 -12.18
CA ASN A 117 9.19 -15.07 -11.04
C ASN A 117 8.02 -14.09 -11.07
N VAL A 118 8.30 -12.80 -11.24
CA VAL A 118 7.30 -11.74 -11.29
C VAL A 118 6.27 -12.02 -12.39
N SER A 119 6.70 -12.25 -13.63
CA SER A 119 5.80 -12.36 -14.77
C SER A 119 4.90 -13.60 -14.76
N ARG A 120 5.27 -14.66 -14.04
CA ARG A 120 4.48 -15.91 -13.94
C ARG A 120 3.46 -15.92 -12.80
N ALA A 121 3.51 -14.93 -11.92
CA ALA A 121 2.60 -14.87 -10.77
C ALA A 121 1.15 -14.73 -11.22
N LEU A 122 0.24 -15.39 -10.52
CA LEU A 122 -1.18 -15.39 -10.83
C LEU A 122 -2.01 -14.95 -9.63
N PRO A 123 -3.15 -14.29 -9.86
CA PRO A 123 -4.09 -13.99 -8.79
C PRO A 123 -4.58 -15.25 -8.09
N GLN A 124 -4.60 -15.25 -6.76
CA GLN A 124 -5.02 -16.39 -5.94
C GLN A 124 -6.45 -16.23 -5.41
N PHE A 125 -6.92 -15.00 -5.28
CA PHE A 125 -8.27 -14.65 -4.81
C PHE A 125 -8.79 -13.42 -5.56
N GLU A 126 -10.08 -13.17 -5.51
CA GLU A 126 -10.69 -12.00 -6.17
C GLU A 126 -10.07 -10.70 -5.63
N GLY A 127 -9.71 -9.81 -6.53
CA GLY A 127 -9.05 -8.54 -6.18
C GLY A 127 -7.55 -8.63 -5.92
N HIS A 128 -6.94 -9.83 -5.96
CA HIS A 128 -5.49 -9.99 -5.87
C HIS A 128 -4.81 -9.46 -7.14
N VAL A 129 -3.90 -8.50 -6.95
CA VAL A 129 -3.17 -7.86 -8.05
C VAL A 129 -1.88 -8.64 -8.32
N GLN A 130 -1.93 -9.53 -9.29
CA GLN A 130 -0.76 -10.27 -9.81
C GLN A 130 -0.91 -10.49 -11.34
N PRO A 131 0.21 -10.53 -12.07
CA PRO A 131 1.58 -10.13 -11.67
C PRO A 131 1.68 -8.63 -11.39
N ARG A 132 2.61 -8.19 -10.52
CA ARG A 132 2.91 -6.77 -10.38
C ARG A 132 3.85 -6.35 -11.51
N LEU A 133 3.37 -5.52 -12.43
CA LEU A 133 4.10 -5.17 -13.64
C LEU A 133 4.84 -3.83 -13.49
N PRO A 134 6.08 -3.72 -14.02
CA PRO A 134 6.82 -2.46 -13.98
C PRO A 134 6.16 -1.40 -14.88
N GLY A 135 6.34 -0.14 -14.47
CA GLY A 135 5.98 1.05 -15.25
C GLY A 135 7.15 1.56 -16.10
N ASP A 136 7.53 2.82 -15.90
CA ASP A 136 8.48 3.56 -16.77
C ASP A 136 9.85 2.90 -16.96
N LEU A 137 10.35 2.17 -15.95
CA LEU A 137 11.64 1.49 -16.04
C LEU A 137 11.58 0.17 -16.84
N GLY A 138 10.37 -0.36 -17.09
CA GLY A 138 10.16 -1.60 -17.82
C GLY A 138 10.79 -2.83 -17.13
N PHE A 139 10.87 -3.92 -17.88
CA PHE A 139 11.59 -5.16 -17.49
C PHE A 139 13.08 -5.00 -17.77
N TYR A 140 13.76 -4.26 -16.94
CA TYR A 140 15.16 -3.89 -17.16
C TYR A 140 16.14 -5.04 -16.91
N ASP A 141 17.35 -4.88 -17.45
CA ASP A 141 18.52 -5.72 -17.19
C ASP A 141 19.62 -4.85 -16.57
N LEU A 142 20.07 -5.21 -15.38
CA LEU A 142 21.08 -4.44 -14.63
C LEU A 142 22.50 -4.51 -15.23
N ARG A 143 22.71 -5.29 -16.30
CA ARG A 143 23.93 -5.20 -17.11
C ARG A 143 23.97 -3.94 -17.96
N ASN A 144 22.84 -3.27 -18.16
CA ASN A 144 22.76 -1.97 -18.80
C ASN A 144 22.98 -0.86 -17.77
N PRO A 145 24.12 -0.13 -17.79
CA PRO A 145 24.42 0.89 -16.80
C PRO A 145 23.44 2.07 -16.81
N GLN A 146 22.76 2.32 -17.94
CA GLN A 146 21.77 3.38 -18.05
C GLN A 146 20.60 3.17 -17.08
N VAL A 147 20.20 1.92 -16.83
CA VAL A 147 19.14 1.58 -15.87
C VAL A 147 19.46 2.10 -14.47
N MET A 148 20.67 1.84 -13.97
CA MET A 148 21.06 2.28 -12.63
C MET A 148 21.21 3.80 -12.53
N ARG A 149 21.62 4.48 -13.61
CA ARG A 149 21.63 5.96 -13.67
C ARG A 149 20.21 6.53 -13.56
N GLU A 150 19.27 5.93 -14.26
CA GLU A 150 17.84 6.32 -14.20
C GLU A 150 17.24 6.03 -12.82
N GLN A 151 17.51 4.86 -12.24
CA GLN A 151 17.07 4.52 -10.89
C GLN A 151 17.63 5.50 -9.84
N ALA A 152 18.94 5.83 -9.92
CA ALA A 152 19.56 6.79 -9.01
C ALA A 152 18.98 8.20 -9.16
N THR A 153 18.73 8.63 -10.41
CA THR A 153 18.09 9.93 -10.69
C THR A 153 16.69 9.96 -10.11
N LEU A 154 15.90 8.93 -10.37
CA LEU A 154 14.53 8.82 -9.87
C LEU A 154 14.48 8.78 -8.34
N ALA A 155 15.36 8.00 -7.72
CA ALA A 155 15.48 7.93 -6.27
C ALA A 155 15.72 9.31 -5.64
N ARG A 156 16.68 10.07 -6.18
CA ARG A 156 17.00 11.43 -5.72
C ARG A 156 15.85 12.40 -5.90
N GLU A 157 15.17 12.37 -7.05
CA GLU A 157 14.03 13.24 -7.32
C GLU A 157 12.90 13.10 -6.29
N TYR A 158 12.76 11.91 -5.72
CA TYR A 158 11.73 11.63 -4.74
C TYR A 158 12.22 11.52 -3.29
N GLY A 159 13.50 11.87 -3.05
CA GLY A 159 14.05 12.03 -1.71
C GLY A 159 14.64 10.76 -1.07
N ILE A 160 14.87 9.70 -1.85
CA ILE A 160 15.70 8.58 -1.40
C ILE A 160 17.14 9.05 -1.35
N GLY A 161 17.76 8.96 -0.17
CA GLY A 161 19.09 9.47 0.08
C GLY A 161 20.21 8.45 -0.10
N ALA A 162 19.89 7.15 -0.13
CA ALA A 162 20.87 6.08 -0.36
C ALA A 162 20.18 4.78 -0.78
N PHE A 163 20.94 3.92 -1.48
CA PHE A 163 20.59 2.52 -1.65
C PHE A 163 21.38 1.61 -0.71
N CYS A 164 20.73 0.60 -0.15
CA CYS A 164 21.34 -0.47 0.63
C CYS A 164 21.34 -1.74 -0.22
N PHE A 165 22.46 -2.02 -0.89
CA PHE A 165 22.57 -3.18 -1.77
C PHE A 165 22.69 -4.47 -0.99
N TYR A 166 21.89 -5.50 -1.31
CA TYR A 166 22.21 -6.85 -0.87
C TYR A 166 23.51 -7.31 -1.50
N TYR A 167 24.39 -7.83 -0.68
CA TYR A 167 25.69 -8.33 -1.06
C TYR A 167 25.82 -9.82 -0.74
N TYR A 168 26.23 -10.59 -1.73
CA TYR A 168 26.27 -12.05 -1.63
C TYR A 168 27.71 -12.53 -1.68
N TRP A 169 28.20 -13.06 -0.55
CA TRP A 169 29.55 -13.59 -0.36
C TRP A 169 29.47 -15.00 0.21
N PHE A 170 30.22 -15.94 -0.38
CA PHE A 170 30.23 -17.36 -0.04
C PHE A 170 31.66 -17.89 -0.05
N GLY A 171 32.44 -17.66 1.01
CA GLY A 171 33.80 -18.19 1.18
C GLY A 171 34.76 -17.82 0.05
N GLY A 172 34.80 -16.54 -0.33
CA GLY A 172 35.66 -16.05 -1.43
C GLY A 172 34.96 -15.96 -2.79
N LYS A 173 33.73 -16.49 -2.92
CA LYS A 173 32.91 -16.37 -4.13
C LYS A 173 31.82 -15.31 -3.94
N THR A 174 31.70 -14.37 -4.89
CA THR A 174 30.60 -13.40 -4.97
C THR A 174 29.57 -13.82 -6.00
N LEU A 175 28.32 -13.44 -5.80
CA LEU A 175 27.25 -13.58 -6.77
C LEU A 175 26.53 -12.25 -6.94
N LEU A 176 26.05 -11.96 -8.16
CA LEU A 176 25.25 -10.77 -8.50
C LEU A 176 25.98 -9.43 -8.25
N GLU A 177 27.29 -9.43 -8.19
CA GLU A 177 28.12 -8.25 -7.88
C GLU A 177 28.28 -7.28 -9.06
N ALA A 178 28.01 -7.73 -10.30
CA ALA A 178 28.25 -6.91 -11.49
C ALA A 178 27.56 -5.53 -11.47
N PRO A 179 26.27 -5.40 -11.06
CA PRO A 179 25.65 -4.07 -10.92
C PRO A 179 26.35 -3.18 -9.91
N LEU A 180 26.79 -3.74 -8.80
CA LEU A 180 27.49 -2.96 -7.76
C LEU A 180 28.89 -2.53 -8.20
N GLN A 181 29.59 -3.37 -8.96
CA GLN A 181 30.89 -3.01 -9.58
C GLN A 181 30.71 -1.88 -10.61
N GLN A 182 29.64 -1.93 -11.42
CA GLN A 182 29.29 -0.85 -12.34
C GLN A 182 28.96 0.44 -11.58
N TRP A 183 28.22 0.36 -10.48
CA TRP A 183 27.91 1.49 -9.62
C TRP A 183 29.18 2.14 -9.07
N LEU A 184 30.11 1.33 -8.58
CA LEU A 184 31.40 1.81 -8.07
C LEU A 184 32.21 2.54 -9.15
N GLY A 185 32.25 1.99 -10.37
CA GLY A 185 33.01 2.53 -11.50
C GLY A 185 32.34 3.72 -12.21
N ASP A 186 31.06 3.99 -11.95
CA ASP A 186 30.31 5.07 -12.61
C ASP A 186 30.24 6.33 -11.72
N GLU A 187 31.14 7.26 -11.95
CA GLU A 187 31.21 8.53 -11.23
C GLU A 187 30.02 9.47 -11.52
N SER A 188 29.26 9.23 -12.58
CA SER A 188 28.05 10.02 -12.91
C SER A 188 26.90 9.75 -11.94
N ILE A 189 26.92 8.62 -11.25
CA ILE A 189 25.97 8.29 -10.20
C ILE A 189 26.48 8.87 -8.89
N ASP A 190 25.81 9.88 -8.35
CA ASP A 190 26.21 10.50 -7.08
C ASP A 190 25.26 10.16 -5.91
N LEU A 191 24.36 9.20 -6.08
CA LEU A 191 23.51 8.69 -4.99
C LEU A 191 24.35 7.86 -4.02
N PRO A 192 24.33 8.15 -2.71
CA PRO A 192 24.99 7.35 -1.69
C PRO A 192 24.50 5.89 -1.65
N PHE A 193 25.36 5.00 -1.13
CA PHE A 193 25.03 3.59 -0.98
C PHE A 193 25.73 2.95 0.22
N CYS A 194 25.18 1.82 0.68
CA CYS A 194 25.84 0.92 1.62
C CYS A 194 25.55 -0.53 1.26
N LEU A 195 26.19 -1.45 1.97
CA LEU A 195 26.04 -2.88 1.75
C LEU A 195 25.30 -3.54 2.89
N CYS A 196 24.46 -4.53 2.54
CA CYS A 196 23.87 -5.48 3.48
C CYS A 196 24.33 -6.89 3.08
N TRP A 197 25.26 -7.47 3.86
CA TRP A 197 25.67 -8.84 3.61
C TRP A 197 24.53 -9.80 3.90
N ALA A 198 23.98 -10.42 2.85
CA ALA A 198 22.94 -11.44 2.90
C ALA A 198 23.60 -12.80 3.22
N ASN A 199 23.98 -12.99 4.47
CA ASN A 199 24.81 -14.09 4.94
C ASN A 199 24.04 -15.39 5.22
N GLU A 200 23.04 -15.69 4.40
CA GLU A 200 22.31 -16.97 4.44
C GLU A 200 22.79 -17.91 3.32
N ASN A 201 22.62 -19.22 3.53
CA ASN A 201 22.78 -20.17 2.44
C ASN A 201 21.70 -19.95 1.39
N TRP A 202 22.05 -20.06 0.11
CA TRP A 202 21.06 -20.16 -0.94
C TRP A 202 20.60 -21.60 -1.08
N SER A 203 19.29 -21.81 -1.14
CA SER A 203 18.65 -23.11 -1.25
C SER A 203 17.42 -23.02 -2.17
N ARG A 204 16.90 -24.15 -2.61
CA ARG A 204 15.68 -24.24 -3.44
C ARG A 204 14.40 -23.95 -2.64
N ARG A 205 14.41 -22.97 -1.74
CA ARG A 205 13.25 -22.56 -0.93
C ARG A 205 12.04 -22.15 -1.78
N TRP A 206 12.29 -21.61 -2.95
CA TRP A 206 11.23 -21.18 -3.88
C TRP A 206 10.46 -22.37 -4.48
N ASP A 207 11.13 -23.55 -4.59
CA ASP A 207 10.49 -24.79 -5.03
C ASP A 207 9.96 -25.64 -3.86
N GLY A 208 9.96 -25.09 -2.64
CA GLY A 208 9.56 -25.82 -1.43
C GLY A 208 10.62 -26.79 -0.91
N ARG A 209 11.84 -26.80 -1.46
CA ARG A 209 12.97 -27.66 -1.08
C ARG A 209 14.00 -26.84 -0.32
N ALA A 210 13.67 -26.43 0.90
CA ALA A 210 14.55 -25.58 1.73
C ALA A 210 15.91 -26.25 2.05
N ASP A 211 15.98 -27.56 1.96
CA ASP A 211 17.15 -28.37 2.36
C ASP A 211 18.14 -28.60 1.21
N ASP A 212 17.72 -28.33 -0.03
CA ASP A 212 18.58 -28.40 -1.20
C ASP A 212 19.44 -27.14 -1.28
N ILE A 213 20.61 -27.16 -0.61
CA ILE A 213 21.54 -26.04 -0.57
C ILE A 213 22.26 -25.95 -1.92
N LEU A 214 22.05 -24.82 -2.61
CA LEU A 214 22.69 -24.51 -3.88
C LEU A 214 24.12 -23.99 -3.69
N ILE A 215 24.31 -23.11 -2.71
CA ILE A 215 25.61 -22.62 -2.27
C ILE A 215 25.55 -22.27 -0.77
N GLY A 216 26.51 -22.76 -0.01
CA GLY A 216 26.56 -22.60 1.45
C GLY A 216 27.54 -21.53 1.91
N GLN A 217 27.21 -20.88 3.03
CA GLN A 217 28.13 -20.00 3.75
C GLN A 217 29.24 -20.81 4.42
N GLN A 218 30.47 -20.29 4.35
CA GLN A 218 31.65 -20.85 5.00
C GLN A 218 32.22 -19.76 5.92
N HIS A 219 31.92 -19.86 7.20
CA HIS A 219 32.40 -18.86 8.17
C HIS A 219 33.66 -19.34 8.87
N SER A 220 34.74 -18.56 8.75
CA SER A 220 35.99 -18.73 9.47
C SER A 220 36.65 -17.38 9.74
N ALA A 221 37.71 -17.35 10.55
CA ALA A 221 38.49 -16.12 10.77
C ALA A 221 39.15 -15.62 9.47
N GLU A 222 39.58 -16.54 8.64
CA GLU A 222 40.18 -16.25 7.32
C GLU A 222 39.14 -15.69 6.38
N ASP A 223 37.93 -16.25 6.37
CA ASP A 223 36.82 -15.75 5.54
C ASP A 223 36.37 -14.36 5.98
N ASP A 224 36.31 -14.08 7.29
CA ASP A 224 36.01 -12.74 7.81
C ASP A 224 37.01 -11.69 7.26
N LEU A 225 38.30 -12.03 7.24
CA LEU A 225 39.35 -11.13 6.72
C LEU A 225 39.27 -11.00 5.18
N ALA A 226 38.98 -12.12 4.49
CA ALA A 226 38.81 -12.10 3.05
C ALA A 226 37.59 -11.25 2.64
N PHE A 227 36.48 -11.36 3.35
CA PHE A 227 35.28 -10.57 3.13
C PHE A 227 35.54 -9.08 3.29
N ILE A 228 36.10 -8.65 4.43
CA ILE A 228 36.31 -7.21 4.69
C ILE A 228 37.34 -6.61 3.72
N ALA A 229 38.37 -7.38 3.36
CA ALA A 229 39.35 -6.95 2.36
C ALA A 229 38.68 -6.80 0.97
N HIS A 230 37.79 -7.72 0.62
CA HIS A 230 37.10 -7.70 -0.67
C HIS A 230 36.15 -6.51 -0.80
N ILE A 231 35.41 -6.14 0.26
CA ILE A 231 34.50 -4.98 0.22
C ILE A 231 35.18 -3.64 0.48
N ALA A 232 36.47 -3.63 0.82
CA ALA A 232 37.23 -2.41 1.13
C ALA A 232 37.14 -1.31 0.04
N PRO A 233 37.17 -1.60 -1.27
CA PRO A 233 36.98 -0.58 -2.31
C PRO A 233 35.66 0.18 -2.18
N TYR A 234 34.58 -0.50 -1.81
CA TYR A 234 33.28 0.13 -1.59
C TYR A 234 33.31 1.01 -0.34
N LEU A 235 33.87 0.52 0.78
CA LEU A 235 33.96 1.30 2.04
C LEU A 235 34.77 2.59 1.90
N ARG A 236 35.72 2.63 0.93
CA ARG A 236 36.54 3.81 0.63
C ARG A 236 35.87 4.80 -0.32
N ASP A 237 34.81 4.37 -1.05
CA ASP A 237 34.13 5.26 -1.98
C ASP A 237 33.56 6.47 -1.24
N ARG A 238 33.68 7.67 -1.83
CA ARG A 238 33.16 8.91 -1.27
C ARG A 238 31.65 8.92 -1.08
N ARG A 239 30.94 8.13 -1.88
CA ARG A 239 29.46 7.97 -1.83
C ARG A 239 29.02 6.93 -0.80
N TYR A 240 29.96 6.17 -0.20
CA TYR A 240 29.57 5.14 0.76
C TYR A 240 28.93 5.79 1.98
N LEU A 241 27.72 5.35 2.34
CA LEU A 241 26.92 5.91 3.44
C LEU A 241 27.66 5.77 4.76
N ARG A 242 27.71 6.87 5.53
CA ARG A 242 28.42 6.92 6.80
C ARG A 242 27.51 7.37 7.92
N VAL A 243 27.66 6.74 9.08
CA VAL A 243 27.05 7.14 10.34
C VAL A 243 28.16 7.64 11.26
N ASP A 244 28.06 8.88 11.73
CA ASP A 244 29.12 9.54 12.53
C ASP A 244 30.51 9.46 11.86
N GLY A 245 30.56 9.64 10.54
CA GLY A 245 31.77 9.55 9.72
C GLY A 245 32.28 8.13 9.44
N ARG A 246 31.67 7.09 10.03
CA ARG A 246 32.07 5.67 9.90
C ARG A 246 31.24 4.99 8.79
N PRO A 247 31.87 4.25 7.83
CA PRO A 247 31.14 3.50 6.81
C PRO A 247 30.14 2.52 7.44
N LEU A 248 28.90 2.52 6.94
CA LEU A 248 27.82 1.66 7.45
C LEU A 248 27.80 0.30 6.74
N LEU A 249 28.05 -0.77 7.47
CA LEU A 249 27.93 -2.15 6.99
C LEU A 249 26.80 -2.86 7.70
N LEU A 250 25.85 -3.40 6.94
CA LEU A 250 24.77 -4.22 7.49
C LEU A 250 25.09 -5.71 7.35
N VAL A 251 24.68 -6.49 8.35
CA VAL A 251 24.65 -7.96 8.34
C VAL A 251 23.19 -8.39 8.45
N TYR A 252 22.72 -9.18 7.49
CA TYR A 252 21.32 -9.57 7.43
C TYR A 252 20.94 -10.50 8.60
N ARG A 253 21.83 -11.45 8.97
CA ARG A 253 21.54 -12.47 9.96
C ARG A 253 22.75 -12.81 10.84
N PRO A 254 23.09 -11.96 11.81
CA PRO A 254 24.30 -12.12 12.62
C PRO A 254 24.33 -13.41 13.44
N GLY A 255 23.19 -13.95 13.85
CA GLY A 255 23.11 -15.21 14.58
C GLY A 255 23.56 -16.44 13.79
N LEU A 256 23.82 -16.32 12.48
CA LEU A 256 24.44 -17.40 11.68
C LEU A 256 25.97 -17.39 11.78
N LEU A 257 26.58 -16.29 12.20
CA LEU A 257 28.02 -16.22 12.45
C LEU A 257 28.36 -17.08 13.68
N PRO A 258 29.44 -17.88 13.63
CA PRO A 258 29.86 -18.68 14.78
C PRO A 258 30.17 -17.82 16.01
N GLU A 259 30.90 -16.74 15.80
CA GLU A 259 31.38 -15.81 16.84
C GLU A 259 31.22 -14.36 16.36
N PRO A 260 30.01 -13.80 16.32
CA PRO A 260 29.76 -12.48 15.71
C PRO A 260 30.59 -11.35 16.32
N ARG A 261 30.84 -11.38 17.64
CA ARG A 261 31.70 -10.39 18.30
C ARG A 261 33.15 -10.47 17.81
N ALA A 262 33.68 -11.67 17.63
CA ALA A 262 35.04 -11.87 17.13
C ALA A 262 35.14 -11.44 15.64
N THR A 263 34.14 -11.76 14.83
CA THR A 263 34.02 -11.29 13.44
C THR A 263 34.04 -9.77 13.38
N ALA A 264 33.20 -9.10 14.17
CA ALA A 264 33.16 -7.63 14.21
C ALA A 264 34.50 -7.03 14.64
N ALA A 265 35.16 -7.63 15.63
CA ALA A 265 36.48 -7.19 16.10
C ALA A 265 37.55 -7.34 15.00
N ARG A 266 37.56 -8.48 14.25
CA ARG A 266 38.48 -8.72 13.11
C ARG A 266 38.28 -7.65 12.02
N TRP A 267 37.02 -7.38 11.64
CA TRP A 267 36.72 -6.36 10.64
C TRP A 267 37.15 -4.96 11.04
N ARG A 268 36.90 -4.53 12.29
CA ARG A 268 37.31 -3.22 12.79
C ARG A 268 38.85 -3.09 12.82
N THR A 269 39.53 -4.13 13.31
CA THR A 269 40.98 -4.15 13.36
C THR A 269 41.57 -4.04 11.94
N TRP A 270 41.10 -4.88 11.01
CA TRP A 270 41.55 -4.84 9.63
C TRP A 270 41.32 -3.48 8.98
N CYS A 271 40.14 -2.87 9.17
CA CYS A 271 39.79 -1.55 8.62
C CYS A 271 40.72 -0.44 9.15
N ARG A 272 41.06 -0.46 10.45
CA ARG A 272 42.01 0.49 11.03
C ARG A 272 43.43 0.33 10.44
N GLU A 273 43.89 -0.90 10.34
CA GLU A 273 45.23 -1.21 9.81
C GLU A 273 45.38 -0.87 8.32
N HIS A 274 44.28 -0.88 7.58
CA HIS A 274 44.26 -0.61 6.13
C HIS A 274 43.73 0.78 5.76
N GLY A 275 43.68 1.71 6.72
CA GLY A 275 43.41 3.14 6.49
C GLY A 275 41.94 3.49 6.17
N ILE A 276 40.96 2.58 6.46
CA ILE A 276 39.55 2.88 6.37
C ILE A 276 39.06 3.58 7.65
N GLY A 277 39.71 3.27 8.80
CA GLY A 277 39.29 3.75 10.11
C GLY A 277 38.22 2.84 10.75
N GLU A 278 37.46 3.42 11.67
CA GLU A 278 36.33 2.70 12.28
C GLU A 278 35.18 2.53 11.33
N ILE A 279 34.48 1.39 11.43
CA ILE A 279 33.24 1.11 10.68
C ILE A 279 32.05 1.05 11.64
N HIS A 280 30.88 1.41 11.13
CA HIS A 280 29.61 1.29 11.84
C HIS A 280 28.92 0.00 11.37
N ILE A 281 28.79 -0.98 12.26
CA ILE A 281 28.19 -2.27 11.94
C ILE A 281 26.77 -2.31 12.51
N ALA A 282 25.79 -2.65 11.67
CA ALA A 282 24.42 -2.83 12.06
C ALA A 282 23.88 -4.18 11.58
N TYR A 283 22.76 -4.65 12.12
CA TYR A 283 22.06 -5.84 11.61
C TYR A 283 20.59 -5.57 11.35
N THR A 284 19.98 -6.36 10.44
CA THR A 284 18.56 -6.26 10.17
C THR A 284 17.75 -7.10 11.16
N GLN A 285 16.72 -6.52 11.76
CA GLN A 285 15.77 -7.21 12.62
C GLN A 285 14.79 -8.08 11.80
N SER A 286 15.35 -9.01 11.05
CA SER A 286 14.59 -9.92 10.20
C SER A 286 14.11 -11.17 10.95
N PHE A 287 14.81 -11.59 11.99
CA PHE A 287 14.55 -12.84 12.71
C PHE A 287 14.43 -12.67 14.22
N ASP A 288 15.10 -11.70 14.80
CA ASP A 288 15.09 -11.37 16.22
C ASP A 288 15.23 -9.87 16.46
N ARG A 289 15.19 -9.47 17.75
CA ARG A 289 15.39 -8.09 18.21
C ARG A 289 16.44 -8.06 19.33
N ALA A 290 17.52 -8.80 19.14
CA ALA A 290 18.62 -8.81 20.10
C ALA A 290 19.26 -7.42 20.23
N ASP A 291 19.87 -7.12 21.37
CA ASP A 291 20.73 -5.96 21.49
C ASP A 291 21.91 -6.10 20.52
N PRO A 292 22.17 -5.12 19.63
CA PRO A 292 23.30 -5.18 18.72
C PRO A 292 24.64 -5.38 19.45
N ALA A 293 24.76 -4.92 20.69
CA ALA A 293 25.93 -5.15 21.52
C ALA A 293 26.19 -6.65 21.79
N ASP A 294 25.18 -7.52 21.77
CA ASP A 294 25.35 -8.97 21.89
C ASP A 294 26.14 -9.57 20.73
N TYR A 295 26.05 -8.97 19.57
CA TYR A 295 26.82 -9.30 18.37
C TYR A 295 28.14 -8.51 18.25
N GLY A 296 28.38 -7.54 19.15
CA GLY A 296 29.49 -6.59 19.02
C GLY A 296 29.24 -5.52 17.94
N PHE A 297 28.00 -5.26 17.61
CA PHE A 297 27.57 -4.28 16.59
C PHE A 297 27.15 -2.97 17.25
N ASP A 298 27.03 -1.90 16.43
CA ASP A 298 26.72 -0.55 16.88
C ASP A 298 25.22 -0.25 16.86
N ALA A 299 24.46 -0.90 15.98
CA ALA A 299 23.04 -0.58 15.79
C ALA A 299 22.25 -1.78 15.24
N ALA A 300 20.92 -1.69 15.36
CA ALA A 300 19.96 -2.52 14.65
C ALA A 300 19.16 -1.71 13.63
N VAL A 301 18.62 -2.38 12.63
CA VAL A 301 17.74 -1.82 11.58
C VAL A 301 16.43 -2.58 11.57
N GLU A 302 15.31 -1.91 11.73
CA GLU A 302 14.01 -2.56 11.53
C GLU A 302 13.84 -3.01 10.08
N PHE A 303 13.25 -4.19 9.92
CA PHE A 303 13.08 -4.81 8.60
C PHE A 303 11.64 -5.34 8.41
N PRO A 304 10.64 -4.43 8.27
CA PRO A 304 9.27 -4.85 7.99
C PRO A 304 9.17 -5.56 6.63
N PRO A 305 8.27 -6.60 6.50
CA PRO A 305 7.19 -6.95 7.40
C PRO A 305 7.56 -7.95 8.50
N ASN A 306 8.83 -8.26 8.68
CA ASN A 306 9.27 -9.28 9.62
C ASN A 306 8.96 -8.90 11.09
N LEU A 307 8.85 -9.91 11.95
CA LEU A 307 8.59 -9.73 13.39
C LEU A 307 7.30 -8.97 13.73
N ALA A 308 6.32 -8.97 12.83
CA ALA A 308 4.95 -8.54 13.07
C ALA A 308 3.99 -9.74 12.95
N THR A 309 2.84 -9.62 13.59
CA THR A 309 1.81 -10.67 13.59
C THR A 309 0.43 -10.09 13.31
N PRO A 310 0.23 -9.46 12.14
CA PRO A 310 -1.08 -8.90 11.80
C PRO A 310 -2.13 -9.99 11.63
N THR A 311 -3.39 -9.61 11.68
CA THR A 311 -4.53 -10.50 11.53
C THR A 311 -4.47 -11.24 10.19
N ASN A 312 -4.73 -12.55 10.26
CA ASN A 312 -4.85 -13.39 9.07
C ASN A 312 -6.29 -13.35 8.56
N VAL A 313 -6.49 -12.69 7.43
CA VAL A 313 -7.79 -12.50 6.77
C VAL A 313 -7.99 -13.43 5.56
N THR A 314 -7.23 -14.52 5.47
CA THR A 314 -7.33 -15.48 4.37
C THR A 314 -8.74 -16.08 4.27
N ALA A 315 -9.38 -16.34 5.41
CA ALA A 315 -10.72 -16.92 5.47
C ALA A 315 -11.81 -16.01 4.87
N ASP A 316 -11.55 -14.71 4.79
CA ASP A 316 -12.48 -13.72 4.24
C ASP A 316 -12.34 -13.56 2.72
N GLN A 317 -11.31 -14.16 2.12
CA GLN A 317 -11.03 -14.02 0.70
C GLN A 317 -11.79 -15.03 -0.16
N SER A 318 -12.36 -14.54 -1.26
CA SER A 318 -12.96 -15.38 -2.30
C SER A 318 -11.88 -15.96 -3.19
N LEU A 319 -11.54 -17.24 -3.03
CA LEU A 319 -10.45 -17.87 -3.77
C LEU A 319 -10.75 -18.03 -5.26
N VAL A 320 -9.83 -17.56 -6.11
CA VAL A 320 -9.74 -17.89 -7.54
C VAL A 320 -9.02 -19.22 -7.71
N ASN A 321 -7.95 -19.46 -6.92
CA ASN A 321 -7.25 -20.73 -6.87
C ASN A 321 -7.71 -21.53 -5.64
N PRO A 322 -8.53 -22.60 -5.80
CA PRO A 322 -8.97 -23.42 -4.67
C PRO A 322 -7.82 -24.15 -3.95
N GLY A 323 -6.67 -24.29 -4.62
CA GLY A 323 -5.45 -24.90 -4.08
C GLY A 323 -4.56 -23.96 -3.31
N TYR A 324 -4.94 -22.69 -3.14
CA TYR A 324 -4.14 -21.70 -2.41
C TYR A 324 -3.91 -22.10 -0.96
N ARG A 325 -2.64 -22.10 -0.54
CA ARG A 325 -2.17 -22.46 0.83
C ARG A 325 -1.39 -21.35 1.51
N GLY A 326 -1.33 -20.18 0.89
CA GLY A 326 -0.67 -19.01 1.42
C GLY A 326 -1.42 -18.35 2.57
N GLN A 327 -1.00 -17.16 2.91
CA GLN A 327 -1.61 -16.34 3.95
C GLN A 327 -1.89 -14.94 3.41
N VAL A 328 -3.08 -14.44 3.71
CA VAL A 328 -3.47 -13.06 3.45
C VAL A 328 -3.56 -12.33 4.79
N LEU A 329 -2.80 -11.25 4.93
CA LEU A 329 -2.60 -10.51 6.17
C LEU A 329 -3.00 -9.05 5.98
N ASP A 330 -3.30 -8.35 7.07
CA ASP A 330 -3.63 -6.92 7.02
C ASP A 330 -2.38 -6.06 7.16
N TRP A 331 -2.03 -5.30 6.11
CA TRP A 331 -0.89 -4.38 6.11
C TRP A 331 -1.09 -3.19 7.06
N ARG A 332 -2.33 -2.78 7.32
CA ARG A 332 -2.64 -1.66 8.23
C ARG A 332 -2.18 -1.99 9.65
N GLU A 333 -2.44 -3.21 10.09
CA GLU A 333 -2.00 -3.68 11.41
C GLU A 333 -0.48 -3.85 11.48
N LEU A 334 0.16 -4.25 10.36
CA LEU A 334 1.62 -4.25 10.25
C LEU A 334 2.18 -2.85 10.49
N ALA A 335 1.67 -1.85 9.77
CA ALA A 335 2.12 -0.47 9.90
C ALA A 335 1.90 0.06 11.33
N ASP A 336 0.73 -0.22 11.89
CA ASP A 336 0.37 0.19 13.26
C ASP A 336 1.23 -0.49 14.32
N ASP A 337 1.58 -1.77 14.15
CA ASP A 337 2.50 -2.46 15.06
C ASP A 337 3.86 -1.76 15.08
N TYR A 338 4.46 -1.48 13.91
CA TYR A 338 5.75 -0.78 13.84
C TYR A 338 5.69 0.65 14.39
N ARG A 339 4.63 1.39 14.15
CA ARG A 339 4.44 2.76 14.66
C ARG A 339 4.34 2.81 16.18
N ARG A 340 3.73 1.78 16.80
CA ARG A 340 3.51 1.71 18.26
C ARG A 340 4.65 1.04 19.03
N ARG A 341 5.63 0.43 18.34
CA ARG A 341 6.75 -0.22 19.01
C ARG A 341 7.53 0.76 19.87
N PRO A 342 7.83 0.41 21.14
CA PRO A 342 8.70 1.21 21.95
C PRO A 342 10.11 1.26 21.34
N LEU A 343 10.78 2.39 21.51
CA LEU A 343 12.18 2.50 21.16
C LEU A 343 13.01 1.75 22.22
N PRO A 344 13.97 0.92 21.81
CA PRO A 344 14.87 0.27 22.73
C PRO A 344 15.94 1.24 23.24
N ASP A 345 16.68 0.83 24.26
CA ASP A 345 17.78 1.63 24.82
C ASP A 345 19.05 1.63 23.91
N TYR A 346 19.11 0.71 22.94
CA TYR A 346 20.18 0.68 21.93
C TYR A 346 19.83 1.49 20.68
N ARG A 347 20.86 1.78 19.86
CA ARG A 347 20.66 2.49 18.60
C ARG A 347 19.86 1.63 17.61
N LEU A 348 18.67 2.09 17.25
CA LEU A 348 17.78 1.48 16.30
C LEU A 348 17.48 2.45 15.15
N PHE A 349 17.74 2.05 13.92
CA PHE A 349 17.27 2.74 12.74
C PHE A 349 15.88 2.19 12.37
N PRO A 350 14.84 3.01 12.37
CA PRO A 350 13.49 2.54 12.07
C PRO A 350 13.36 2.13 10.60
N GLY A 351 12.44 1.18 10.36
CA GLY A 351 12.10 0.68 9.05
C GLY A 351 10.64 0.93 8.68
N VAL A 352 10.38 1.15 7.40
CA VAL A 352 9.04 1.22 6.80
C VAL A 352 8.95 0.29 5.59
N ASN A 353 7.72 -0.07 5.19
CA ASN A 353 7.48 -1.00 4.10
C ASN A 353 6.36 -0.49 3.19
N CYS A 354 6.55 -0.55 1.87
CA CYS A 354 5.58 -0.07 0.89
C CYS A 354 4.60 -1.15 0.38
N GLY A 355 4.64 -2.35 0.96
CA GLY A 355 3.79 -3.47 0.58
C GLY A 355 4.54 -4.79 0.65
N TRP A 356 3.81 -5.89 0.62
CA TRP A 356 4.40 -7.23 0.59
C TRP A 356 3.46 -8.23 -0.07
N ASP A 357 3.98 -8.93 -1.06
CA ASP A 357 3.29 -10.03 -1.73
C ASP A 357 4.30 -10.94 -2.42
N ASN A 358 4.66 -12.04 -1.80
CA ASN A 358 5.67 -12.95 -2.34
C ASN A 358 5.10 -14.14 -3.12
N GLU A 359 3.89 -13.99 -3.66
CA GLU A 359 3.26 -15.01 -4.53
C GLU A 359 4.13 -15.36 -5.73
N ALA A 360 4.86 -14.39 -6.29
CA ALA A 360 5.77 -14.59 -7.41
C ALA A 360 6.89 -15.60 -7.10
N ARG A 361 7.41 -15.61 -5.88
CA ARG A 361 8.41 -16.59 -5.41
C ARG A 361 7.79 -17.88 -4.88
N ARG A 362 6.54 -17.86 -4.43
CA ARG A 362 5.89 -18.97 -3.72
C ARG A 362 4.51 -19.28 -4.27
N SER A 363 4.45 -19.58 -5.56
CA SER A 363 3.21 -19.77 -6.33
C SER A 363 2.19 -20.67 -5.59
N GLY A 364 1.00 -20.14 -5.33
CA GLY A 364 -0.06 -20.80 -4.59
C GLY A 364 0.17 -20.97 -3.08
N ALA A 365 1.29 -20.45 -2.56
CA ALA A 365 1.65 -20.52 -1.15
C ALA A 365 2.28 -19.22 -0.62
N GLY A 366 2.07 -18.12 -1.34
CA GLY A 366 2.58 -16.81 -1.02
C GLY A 366 1.96 -16.22 0.25
N ARG A 367 2.65 -15.21 0.78
CA ARG A 367 2.14 -14.35 1.85
C ARG A 367 1.89 -12.97 1.27
N THR A 368 0.63 -12.54 1.28
CA THR A 368 0.17 -11.27 0.74
C THR A 368 -0.31 -10.37 1.88
N TYR A 369 0.11 -9.12 1.91
CA TYR A 369 -0.39 -8.12 2.84
C TYR A 369 -1.33 -7.17 2.09
N LEU A 370 -2.63 -7.26 2.35
CA LEU A 370 -3.65 -6.40 1.75
C LEU A 370 -3.70 -5.01 2.40
N HIS A 371 -4.32 -4.07 1.71
CA HIS A 371 -4.61 -2.71 2.16
C HIS A 371 -3.37 -1.80 2.28
N ALA A 372 -2.22 -2.21 1.72
CA ALA A 372 -1.12 -1.29 1.48
C ALA A 372 -1.54 -0.25 0.45
N ALA A 373 -1.32 1.03 0.77
CA ALA A 373 -1.65 2.15 -0.12
C ALA A 373 -0.62 3.28 0.03
N PRO A 374 -0.32 4.03 -1.04
CA PRO A 374 0.67 5.11 -0.99
C PRO A 374 0.41 6.13 0.13
N ARG A 375 -0.83 6.56 0.37
CA ARG A 375 -1.17 7.49 1.45
C ARG A 375 -0.91 6.90 2.83
N ARG A 376 -1.23 5.62 3.05
CA ARG A 376 -0.97 4.94 4.33
C ARG A 376 0.52 4.77 4.60
N TYR A 377 1.29 4.47 3.55
CA TYR A 377 2.74 4.43 3.61
C TYR A 377 3.33 5.82 3.90
N ARG A 378 2.85 6.89 3.23
CA ARG A 378 3.21 8.28 3.52
C ARG A 378 3.01 8.62 4.99
N ASP A 379 1.86 8.27 5.53
CA ASP A 379 1.50 8.59 6.92
C ASP A 379 2.38 7.82 7.91
N TRP A 380 2.71 6.56 7.61
CA TRP A 380 3.66 5.77 8.41
C TRP A 380 5.08 6.35 8.35
N LEU A 381 5.59 6.65 7.16
CA LEU A 381 6.91 7.26 6.99
C LEU A 381 7.01 8.61 7.69
N ARG A 382 6.00 9.46 7.53
CA ARG A 382 5.90 10.75 8.22
C ARG A 382 5.94 10.59 9.74
N ASP A 383 5.09 9.73 10.30
CA ASP A 383 5.05 9.45 11.74
C ASP A 383 6.42 8.93 12.25
N THR A 384 7.07 8.10 11.46
CA THR A 384 8.42 7.60 11.76
C THR A 384 9.44 8.74 11.83
N ILE A 385 9.42 9.65 10.87
CA ILE A 385 10.33 10.82 10.85
C ILE A 385 10.06 11.77 12.02
N GLU A 386 8.79 12.11 12.26
CA GLU A 386 8.39 13.10 13.25
C GLU A 386 8.55 12.60 14.68
N ARG A 387 8.19 11.34 14.97
CA ARG A 387 8.15 10.80 16.32
C ARG A 387 9.35 9.95 16.68
N ARG A 388 9.74 9.00 15.81
CA ARG A 388 10.80 8.02 16.14
C ARG A 388 12.21 8.58 15.93
N LEU A 389 12.36 9.64 15.11
CA LEU A 389 13.63 10.35 14.94
C LEU A 389 13.67 11.69 15.69
N ALA A 390 12.67 12.00 16.51
CA ALA A 390 12.66 13.22 17.30
C ALA A 390 13.90 13.33 18.20
N GLY A 391 14.54 14.51 18.20
CA GLY A 391 15.71 14.78 19.03
C GLY A 391 17.04 14.13 18.59
N ARG A 392 17.04 13.34 17.49
CA ARG A 392 18.26 12.70 16.97
C ARG A 392 19.13 13.67 16.19
N ALA A 393 20.45 13.48 16.26
CA ALA A 393 21.41 14.21 15.43
C ALA A 393 21.19 13.91 13.94
N ALA A 394 21.56 14.82 13.05
CA ALA A 394 21.34 14.68 11.60
C ALA A 394 21.95 13.38 11.03
N SER A 395 23.15 13.00 11.47
CA SER A 395 23.83 11.75 11.06
C SER A 395 23.12 10.47 11.53
N ASP A 396 22.19 10.56 12.49
CA ASP A 396 21.44 9.45 13.07
C ASP A 396 19.98 9.41 12.58
N ARG A 397 19.58 10.35 11.73
CA ARG A 397 18.22 10.43 11.18
C ARG A 397 18.08 9.59 9.92
N LEU A 398 18.29 8.28 10.05
CA LEU A 398 18.12 7.32 8.97
C LEU A 398 16.77 6.58 9.13
N VAL A 399 16.08 6.38 8.00
CA VAL A 399 14.92 5.48 7.90
C VAL A 399 15.18 4.49 6.77
N PHE A 400 15.06 3.21 7.07
CA PHE A 400 15.20 2.17 6.05
C PHE A 400 13.86 1.85 5.40
N VAL A 401 13.87 1.70 4.07
CA VAL A 401 12.65 1.37 3.30
C VAL A 401 12.83 0.00 2.67
N ASN A 402 11.94 -0.92 2.96
CA ASN A 402 11.87 -2.23 2.30
C ASN A 402 10.74 -2.19 1.25
N ALA A 403 11.07 -2.03 -0.05
CA ALA A 403 12.36 -1.86 -0.69
C ALA A 403 12.26 -0.96 -1.92
N TRP A 404 13.39 -0.73 -2.59
CA TRP A 404 13.40 -0.07 -3.89
C TRP A 404 12.75 -0.96 -4.96
N ASN A 405 13.25 -2.20 -5.11
CA ASN A 405 12.93 -3.08 -6.24
C ASN A 405 12.74 -4.57 -5.90
N GLU A 406 12.18 -4.90 -4.76
CA GLU A 406 11.82 -6.28 -4.43
C GLU A 406 10.50 -6.70 -5.12
N TRP A 407 10.50 -6.71 -6.47
CA TRP A 407 9.34 -6.98 -7.31
C TRP A 407 8.66 -8.32 -7.01
N ALA A 408 9.45 -9.38 -6.82
CA ALA A 408 8.92 -10.71 -6.55
C ALA A 408 8.41 -10.91 -5.10
N GLU A 409 8.65 -9.91 -4.24
CA GLU A 409 8.09 -9.83 -2.89
C GLU A 409 7.03 -8.73 -2.74
N GLY A 410 6.75 -7.99 -3.82
CA GLY A 410 5.77 -6.91 -3.81
C GLY A 410 6.14 -5.70 -2.94
N ALA A 411 7.41 -5.62 -2.50
CA ALA A 411 7.96 -4.50 -1.75
C ALA A 411 8.73 -3.57 -2.71
N VAL A 412 8.02 -2.65 -3.36
CA VAL A 412 8.55 -1.91 -4.50
C VAL A 412 8.17 -0.45 -4.45
N LEU A 413 9.18 0.43 -4.47
CA LEU A 413 9.01 1.87 -4.68
C LEU A 413 9.09 2.27 -6.16
N GLU A 414 9.76 1.47 -7.01
CA GLU A 414 9.82 1.73 -8.44
C GLU A 414 8.43 1.87 -9.05
N PRO A 415 8.25 2.72 -10.07
CA PRO A 415 6.96 2.92 -10.71
C PRO A 415 6.38 1.64 -11.30
N ASP A 416 5.15 1.33 -10.98
CA ASP A 416 4.41 0.19 -11.52
C ASP A 416 3.31 0.60 -12.52
N ALA A 417 2.79 -0.35 -13.29
CA ALA A 417 1.79 -0.10 -14.31
C ALA A 417 0.46 0.44 -13.73
N ARG A 418 0.11 0.05 -12.49
CA ARG A 418 -1.18 0.41 -11.89
C ARG A 418 -1.19 1.76 -11.21
N LEU A 419 -0.13 2.10 -10.47
CA LEU A 419 -0.07 3.31 -9.66
C LEU A 419 0.97 4.32 -10.17
N GLY A 420 1.76 3.96 -11.18
CA GLY A 420 2.82 4.83 -11.68
C GLY A 420 3.78 5.24 -10.56
N HIS A 421 3.98 6.53 -10.39
CA HIS A 421 4.88 7.12 -9.40
C HIS A 421 4.25 7.36 -8.02
N ALA A 422 3.07 6.82 -7.71
CA ALA A 422 2.35 7.17 -6.48
C ALA A 422 3.11 6.81 -5.19
N TRP A 423 3.86 5.71 -5.15
CA TRP A 423 4.69 5.35 -4.00
C TRP A 423 5.86 6.31 -3.79
N LEU A 424 6.50 6.70 -4.87
CA LEU A 424 7.58 7.71 -4.84
C LEU A 424 7.03 9.09 -4.46
N GLN A 425 5.86 9.47 -5.00
CA GLN A 425 5.20 10.71 -4.60
C GLN A 425 4.88 10.71 -3.10
N ALA A 426 4.35 9.62 -2.58
CA ALA A 426 4.06 9.45 -1.15
C ALA A 426 5.33 9.57 -0.28
N THR A 427 6.46 9.07 -0.78
CA THR A 427 7.78 9.23 -0.13
C THR A 427 8.17 10.70 -0.02
N ARG A 428 8.10 11.44 -1.15
CA ARG A 428 8.40 12.88 -1.18
C ARG A 428 7.44 13.68 -0.30
N ASP A 429 6.15 13.38 -0.34
CA ASP A 429 5.13 14.07 0.45
C ASP A 429 5.36 13.89 1.95
N ALA A 430 5.78 12.70 2.39
CA ALA A 430 6.15 12.46 3.79
C ALA A 430 7.31 13.37 4.22
N LEU A 431 8.35 13.51 3.39
CA LEU A 431 9.47 14.41 3.66
C LEU A 431 9.04 15.88 3.69
N MET A 432 8.20 16.30 2.73
CA MET A 432 7.70 17.68 2.66
C MET A 432 6.88 18.03 3.90
N LEU A 433 5.94 17.18 4.28
CA LEU A 433 5.08 17.38 5.44
C LEU A 433 5.87 17.38 6.76
N SER A 434 6.89 16.53 6.87
CA SER A 434 7.76 16.48 8.07
C SER A 434 8.72 17.67 8.18
N ALA A 435 9.06 18.32 7.07
CA ALA A 435 9.90 19.52 7.07
C ALA A 435 9.12 20.79 7.50
N ALA A 436 7.80 20.79 7.36
CA ALA A 436 6.92 21.90 7.73
C ALA A 436 5.79 21.44 8.70
N PRO A 437 6.15 20.89 9.89
CA PRO A 437 5.16 20.43 10.84
C PRO A 437 4.30 21.60 11.28
N GLY A 438 2.97 21.44 11.22
CA GLY A 438 2.02 22.49 11.62
C GLY A 438 1.71 23.54 10.55
N SER A 439 2.16 23.35 9.32
CA SER A 439 1.60 24.08 8.18
C SER A 439 0.13 23.67 8.07
N ALA A 440 -0.75 24.44 8.71
CA ALA A 440 -2.19 24.24 8.60
C ALA A 440 -2.50 24.29 7.09
N ILE A 441 -3.06 23.20 6.57
CA ILE A 441 -3.72 23.25 5.27
C ILE A 441 -4.75 24.36 5.44
N ALA A 442 -4.52 25.49 4.76
CA ALA A 442 -5.45 26.62 4.83
C ALA A 442 -6.84 26.05 4.52
N ALA A 443 -7.83 26.41 5.33
CA ALA A 443 -9.19 25.92 5.18
C ALA A 443 -9.57 26.01 3.69
N THR A 444 -9.53 24.88 3.01
CA THR A 444 -9.78 24.81 1.57
C THR A 444 -11.27 25.09 1.35
N ARG A 445 -11.60 25.85 0.31
CA ARG A 445 -13.00 26.01 -0.07
C ARG A 445 -13.61 24.64 -0.33
N PRO A 446 -14.85 24.39 0.14
CA PRO A 446 -15.53 23.15 -0.23
C PRO A 446 -15.54 22.97 -1.74
N CYS A 447 -15.35 21.74 -2.21
CA CYS A 447 -15.40 21.41 -3.61
C CYS A 447 -16.79 20.87 -3.98
N LEU A 448 -17.37 21.40 -5.07
CA LEU A 448 -18.60 20.89 -5.64
C LEU A 448 -18.26 20.06 -6.88
N VAL A 449 -18.52 18.75 -6.82
CA VAL A 449 -18.31 17.82 -7.94
C VAL A 449 -19.66 17.44 -8.54
N ILE A 450 -19.88 17.79 -9.81
CA ILE A 450 -21.13 17.51 -10.51
C ILE A 450 -20.84 16.57 -11.69
N HIS A 451 -21.47 15.41 -11.72
CA HIS A 451 -21.48 14.58 -12.93
C HIS A 451 -22.60 15.03 -13.87
N ALA A 452 -22.21 15.66 -14.97
CA ALA A 452 -23.14 16.29 -15.93
C ALA A 452 -23.39 15.39 -17.14
N TRP A 453 -24.38 14.49 -17.02
CA TRP A 453 -24.90 13.71 -18.14
C TRP A 453 -25.97 14.45 -18.92
N TYR A 454 -26.86 15.19 -18.22
CA TYR A 454 -27.94 16.01 -18.78
C TYR A 454 -27.65 17.49 -18.62
N PRO A 455 -27.26 18.20 -19.71
CA PRO A 455 -26.88 19.62 -19.65
C PRO A 455 -27.98 20.56 -19.16
N ASP A 456 -29.25 20.28 -19.49
CA ASP A 456 -30.40 21.06 -19.02
C ASP A 456 -30.55 21.01 -17.51
N VAL A 457 -30.37 19.85 -16.90
CA VAL A 457 -30.37 19.71 -15.44
C VAL A 457 -29.17 20.39 -14.78
N LEU A 458 -28.03 20.42 -15.47
CA LEU A 458 -26.88 21.17 -14.98
C LEU A 458 -27.21 22.67 -14.87
N GLU A 459 -27.93 23.24 -15.84
CA GLU A 459 -28.36 24.66 -15.76
C GLU A 459 -29.20 24.96 -14.54
N GLU A 460 -30.10 24.02 -14.12
CA GLU A 460 -30.88 24.14 -12.88
C GLU A 460 -30.01 24.16 -11.63
N ILE A 461 -29.03 23.24 -11.54
CA ILE A 461 -28.08 23.18 -10.41
C ILE A 461 -27.24 24.46 -10.31
N LEU A 462 -26.74 24.93 -11.45
CA LEU A 462 -25.91 26.15 -11.53
C LEU A 462 -26.72 27.42 -11.16
N GLU A 463 -28.00 27.46 -11.42
CA GLU A 463 -28.88 28.55 -11.02
C GLU A 463 -29.00 28.65 -9.51
N VAL A 464 -29.19 27.51 -8.83
CA VAL A 464 -29.18 27.45 -7.35
C VAL A 464 -27.82 27.87 -6.80
N LEU A 465 -26.72 27.41 -7.41
CA LEU A 465 -25.37 27.77 -7.00
C LEU A 465 -25.12 29.29 -7.07
N VAL A 466 -25.48 29.92 -8.21
CA VAL A 466 -25.27 31.36 -8.41
C VAL A 466 -26.15 32.19 -7.48
N SER A 467 -27.43 31.82 -7.34
CA SER A 467 -28.36 32.52 -6.43
C SER A 467 -27.94 32.42 -4.97
N GLY A 468 -27.23 31.35 -4.60
CA GLY A 468 -26.74 31.09 -3.26
C GLY A 468 -25.55 31.92 -2.82
N GLY A 469 -24.78 32.47 -3.74
CA GLY A 469 -23.58 33.28 -3.45
C GLY A 469 -22.43 32.54 -2.78
N HIS A 470 -22.51 31.22 -2.65
CA HIS A 470 -21.47 30.39 -2.02
C HIS A 470 -20.26 30.19 -2.94
N ARG A 471 -19.08 30.24 -2.33
CA ARG A 471 -17.82 30.06 -3.05
C ARG A 471 -17.36 28.61 -2.97
N PHE A 472 -17.70 27.82 -3.98
CA PHE A 472 -17.13 26.50 -4.19
C PHE A 472 -15.96 26.53 -5.19
N ARG A 473 -15.06 25.58 -5.07
CA ARG A 473 -14.28 25.09 -6.22
C ARG A 473 -15.19 24.14 -6.99
N VAL A 474 -15.50 24.43 -8.24
CA VAL A 474 -16.46 23.65 -9.03
C VAL A 474 -15.71 22.77 -10.01
N ILE A 475 -16.02 21.48 -10.00
CA ILE A 475 -15.50 20.48 -10.93
C ILE A 475 -16.68 19.77 -11.58
N ILE A 476 -16.68 19.72 -12.89
CA ILE A 476 -17.73 19.06 -13.67
C ILE A 476 -17.11 17.89 -14.43
N THR A 477 -17.59 16.69 -14.15
CA THR A 477 -17.26 15.50 -14.92
C THR A 477 -18.36 15.25 -15.97
N THR A 478 -17.97 14.91 -17.20
CA THR A 478 -18.93 14.73 -18.31
C THR A 478 -18.34 13.82 -19.39
N PRO A 479 -19.16 13.17 -20.23
CA PRO A 479 -18.65 12.49 -21.42
C PRO A 479 -17.95 13.47 -22.41
N PRO A 480 -16.95 12.98 -23.18
CA PRO A 480 -16.17 13.83 -24.08
C PRO A 480 -17.00 14.63 -25.10
N ASP A 481 -18.08 14.02 -25.61
CA ASP A 481 -18.98 14.61 -26.59
C ASP A 481 -19.79 15.79 -26.04
N LYS A 482 -19.89 15.96 -24.73
CA LYS A 482 -20.67 17.03 -24.07
C LYS A 482 -19.82 18.19 -23.56
N VAL A 483 -18.49 18.08 -23.58
CA VAL A 483 -17.58 19.10 -23.03
C VAL A 483 -17.85 20.49 -23.61
N ALA A 484 -18.02 20.61 -24.94
CA ALA A 484 -18.27 21.90 -25.58
C ALA A 484 -19.59 22.53 -25.12
N GLN A 485 -20.65 21.75 -25.01
CA GLN A 485 -21.95 22.21 -24.52
C GLN A 485 -21.89 22.65 -23.06
N ILE A 486 -21.22 21.88 -22.20
CA ILE A 486 -21.01 22.23 -20.78
C ILE A 486 -20.23 23.55 -20.66
N ARG A 487 -19.16 23.71 -21.46
CA ARG A 487 -18.37 24.95 -21.49
C ARG A 487 -19.23 26.16 -21.82
N ALA A 488 -20.05 26.06 -22.86
CA ALA A 488 -20.95 27.14 -23.29
C ALA A 488 -21.97 27.52 -22.18
N ILE A 489 -22.45 26.54 -21.40
CA ILE A 489 -23.34 26.78 -20.25
C ILE A 489 -22.63 27.56 -19.16
N LEU A 490 -21.40 27.15 -18.80
CA LEU A 490 -20.59 27.80 -17.78
C LEU A 490 -20.23 29.24 -18.16
N ASP A 491 -19.77 29.46 -19.41
CA ASP A 491 -19.41 30.76 -19.94
C ASP A 491 -20.62 31.73 -19.93
N LYS A 492 -21.80 31.27 -20.37
CA LYS A 492 -23.05 32.03 -20.32
C LYS A 492 -23.42 32.50 -18.90
N ARG A 493 -23.08 31.70 -17.88
CA ARG A 493 -23.40 32.00 -16.46
C ARG A 493 -22.25 32.66 -15.72
N GLY A 494 -21.08 32.83 -16.33
CA GLY A 494 -19.89 33.39 -15.68
C GLY A 494 -19.33 32.53 -14.55
N ILE A 495 -19.46 31.19 -14.64
CA ILE A 495 -18.99 30.26 -13.63
C ILE A 495 -17.64 29.71 -14.05
N ASP A 496 -16.63 29.92 -13.18
CA ASP A 496 -15.32 29.28 -13.31
C ASP A 496 -15.40 27.85 -12.76
N ALA A 497 -15.17 26.86 -13.62
CA ALA A 497 -15.21 25.45 -13.26
C ALA A 497 -14.20 24.64 -14.08
N GLU A 498 -13.58 23.67 -13.42
CA GLU A 498 -12.80 22.62 -14.08
C GLU A 498 -13.75 21.64 -14.79
N ILE A 499 -13.43 21.27 -16.03
CA ILE A 499 -14.20 20.23 -16.76
C ILE A 499 -13.28 19.05 -17.01
N GLU A 500 -13.68 17.87 -16.52
CA GLU A 500 -13.00 16.61 -16.75
C GLU A 500 -13.86 15.70 -17.66
N ALA A 501 -13.28 15.32 -18.80
CA ALA A 501 -13.94 14.38 -19.71
C ALA A 501 -13.66 12.94 -19.30
N HIS A 502 -14.71 12.15 -19.13
CA HIS A 502 -14.64 10.73 -18.77
C HIS A 502 -15.47 9.88 -19.72
N GLU A 503 -14.94 8.72 -20.09
CA GLU A 503 -15.74 7.70 -20.79
C GLU A 503 -16.99 7.36 -20.01
N ASN A 504 -18.07 6.98 -20.73
CA ASN A 504 -19.32 6.55 -20.08
C ASN A 504 -19.17 5.17 -19.45
N ARG A 505 -18.57 5.13 -18.28
CA ARG A 505 -18.39 3.92 -17.48
C ARG A 505 -18.54 4.24 -16.00
N GLY A 506 -19.23 3.34 -15.27
CA GLY A 506 -19.42 3.51 -13.83
C GLY A 506 -20.28 4.71 -13.44
N ARG A 507 -21.05 5.25 -14.37
CA ARG A 507 -22.02 6.35 -14.16
C ARG A 507 -21.38 7.58 -13.54
N ASP A 508 -21.99 8.13 -12.50
CA ASP A 508 -21.50 9.25 -11.70
C ASP A 508 -20.46 8.81 -10.65
N ILE A 509 -20.32 7.49 -10.39
CA ILE A 509 -19.47 6.95 -9.33
C ILE A 509 -18.00 6.93 -9.73
N LEU A 510 -17.65 6.29 -10.85
CA LEU A 510 -16.24 6.21 -11.28
C LEU A 510 -15.61 7.58 -11.54
N PRO A 511 -16.25 8.50 -12.26
CA PRO A 511 -15.74 9.88 -12.40
C PRO A 511 -15.56 10.58 -11.05
N PHE A 512 -16.53 10.42 -10.11
CA PHE A 512 -16.40 10.98 -8.78
C PHE A 512 -15.20 10.40 -8.00
N LEU A 513 -14.97 9.09 -8.04
CA LEU A 513 -13.85 8.46 -7.33
C LEU A 513 -12.50 8.99 -7.84
N ARG A 514 -12.37 9.23 -9.15
CA ARG A 514 -11.15 9.81 -9.75
C ARG A 514 -10.89 11.23 -9.24
N VAL A 515 -11.93 12.08 -9.29
CA VAL A 515 -11.86 13.45 -8.77
C VAL A 515 -11.59 13.46 -7.27
N ALA A 516 -12.34 12.69 -6.50
CA ALA A 516 -12.19 12.63 -5.04
C ALA A 516 -10.80 12.14 -4.60
N ASN A 517 -10.23 11.17 -5.33
CA ASN A 517 -8.88 10.71 -5.09
C ASN A 517 -7.84 11.82 -5.27
N ARG A 518 -7.95 12.60 -6.36
CA ARG A 518 -7.09 13.77 -6.61
C ARG A 518 -7.28 14.85 -5.56
N LEU A 519 -8.53 15.18 -5.22
CA LEU A 519 -8.85 16.20 -4.23
C LEU A 519 -8.32 15.85 -2.83
N LEU A 520 -8.34 14.57 -2.46
CA LEU A 520 -7.79 14.11 -1.18
C LEU A 520 -6.25 14.32 -1.14
N ASP A 521 -5.55 14.05 -2.26
CA ASP A 521 -4.11 14.30 -2.36
C ASP A 521 -3.78 15.80 -2.37
N GLU A 522 -4.66 16.64 -2.89
CA GLU A 522 -4.55 18.10 -2.85
C GLU A 522 -4.88 18.71 -1.48
N GLY A 523 -5.34 17.89 -0.52
CA GLY A 523 -5.70 18.32 0.83
C GLY A 523 -7.08 18.97 0.93
N THR A 524 -7.96 18.75 -0.04
CA THR A 524 -9.37 19.19 0.06
C THR A 524 -10.07 18.42 1.17
N GLU A 525 -10.69 19.14 2.10
CA GLU A 525 -11.37 18.52 3.23
C GLU A 525 -12.79 18.08 2.90
N LEU A 526 -13.59 19.01 2.33
CA LEU A 526 -15.02 18.81 2.11
C LEU A 526 -15.38 18.78 0.64
N VAL A 527 -16.23 17.84 0.27
CA VAL A 527 -16.80 17.72 -1.07
C VAL A 527 -18.32 17.61 -1.01
N LEU A 528 -19.01 18.31 -1.91
CA LEU A 528 -20.42 18.06 -2.24
C LEU A 528 -20.47 17.33 -3.57
N LYS A 529 -21.02 16.11 -3.57
CA LYS A 529 -21.22 15.28 -4.76
C LYS A 529 -22.64 15.43 -5.26
N LEU A 530 -22.81 15.85 -6.50
CA LEU A 530 -24.10 15.93 -7.20
C LEU A 530 -24.00 15.28 -8.58
N HIS A 531 -25.15 14.97 -9.17
CA HIS A 531 -25.26 14.52 -10.56
C HIS A 531 -26.56 14.96 -11.21
N THR A 532 -26.60 14.95 -12.54
CA THR A 532 -27.73 15.43 -13.34
C THR A 532 -28.68 14.31 -13.79
N LYS A 533 -28.85 13.24 -13.00
CA LYS A 533 -29.71 12.09 -13.35
C LYS A 533 -31.17 12.54 -13.52
N LYS A 534 -31.78 12.17 -14.64
CA LYS A 534 -33.24 12.20 -14.82
C LYS A 534 -33.84 10.86 -14.43
N SER A 535 -35.01 10.89 -13.82
CA SER A 535 -35.78 9.69 -13.50
C SER A 535 -37.03 9.61 -14.40
N PRO A 536 -36.87 9.23 -15.70
CA PRO A 536 -37.93 9.29 -16.68
C PRO A 536 -39.09 8.35 -16.35
N HIS A 537 -38.91 7.42 -15.44
CA HIS A 537 -39.94 6.49 -14.97
C HIS A 537 -40.82 7.06 -13.85
N ARG A 538 -40.56 8.31 -13.41
CA ARG A 538 -41.35 9.02 -12.37
C ARG A 538 -42.11 10.18 -12.94
N GLN A 539 -43.36 10.34 -12.51
CA GLN A 539 -44.19 11.53 -12.81
C GLN A 539 -43.75 12.76 -12.00
N ASP A 540 -43.03 12.56 -10.88
CA ASP A 540 -42.52 13.60 -9.95
C ASP A 540 -40.98 13.71 -9.91
N GLY A 541 -40.28 13.21 -10.93
CA GLY A 541 -38.81 13.12 -10.95
C GLY A 541 -38.12 14.47 -10.83
N ASP A 542 -38.68 15.54 -11.41
CA ASP A 542 -38.14 16.90 -11.35
C ASP A 542 -38.32 17.52 -9.96
N ALA A 543 -39.52 17.37 -9.36
CA ALA A 543 -39.78 17.86 -8.01
C ALA A 543 -38.85 17.18 -6.98
N TRP A 544 -38.69 15.87 -7.12
CA TRP A 544 -37.77 15.12 -6.26
C TRP A 544 -36.31 15.57 -6.38
N ARG A 545 -35.81 15.79 -7.61
CA ARG A 545 -34.46 16.29 -7.85
C ARG A 545 -34.25 17.68 -7.24
N ASN A 546 -35.21 18.58 -7.46
CA ASN A 546 -35.16 19.94 -6.93
C ASN A 546 -35.17 19.94 -5.39
N GLN A 547 -35.91 19.03 -4.78
CA GLN A 547 -35.87 18.82 -3.34
C GLN A 547 -34.49 18.38 -2.86
N LEU A 548 -33.86 17.39 -3.52
CA LEU A 548 -32.51 16.93 -3.18
C LEU A 548 -31.47 18.04 -3.29
N ILE A 549 -31.48 18.79 -4.40
CA ILE A 549 -30.59 19.91 -4.61
C ILE A 549 -30.83 20.98 -3.52
N GLY A 550 -32.08 21.27 -3.21
CA GLY A 550 -32.45 22.23 -2.15
C GLY A 550 -31.92 21.81 -0.77
N HIS A 551 -32.00 20.51 -0.42
CA HIS A 551 -31.50 19.99 0.85
C HIS A 551 -29.98 20.10 1.00
N LEU A 552 -29.22 20.06 -0.09
CA LEU A 552 -27.74 20.03 -0.06
C LEU A 552 -27.08 21.34 -0.50
N LEU A 553 -27.73 22.15 -1.34
CA LEU A 553 -27.11 23.31 -1.99
C LEU A 553 -27.81 24.65 -1.69
N SER A 554 -29.00 24.66 -1.08
CA SER A 554 -29.62 25.95 -0.69
C SER A 554 -28.75 26.69 0.33
N PRO A 555 -28.73 28.05 0.29
CA PRO A 555 -27.83 28.86 1.11
C PRO A 555 -27.81 28.51 2.60
N PRO A 556 -28.94 28.47 3.31
CA PRO A 556 -28.92 28.16 4.74
C PRO A 556 -28.42 26.74 5.04
N ARG A 557 -28.66 25.79 4.11
CA ARG A 557 -28.19 24.41 4.27
C ARG A 557 -26.68 24.29 4.11
N VAL A 558 -26.10 24.95 3.10
CA VAL A 558 -24.65 24.98 2.90
C VAL A 558 -23.94 25.55 4.12
N GLU A 559 -24.41 26.67 4.67
CA GLU A 559 -23.85 27.27 5.88
C GLU A 559 -23.98 26.36 7.10
N GLY A 560 -25.15 25.75 7.31
CA GLY A 560 -25.41 24.84 8.41
C GLY A 560 -24.54 23.58 8.32
N ILE A 561 -24.43 22.97 7.14
CA ILE A 561 -23.64 21.76 6.92
C ILE A 561 -22.13 22.04 7.09
N VAL A 562 -21.61 23.13 6.51
CA VAL A 562 -20.19 23.49 6.66
C VAL A 562 -19.84 23.76 8.11
N ARG A 563 -20.72 24.46 8.84
CA ARG A 563 -20.58 24.68 10.29
C ARG A 563 -20.56 23.36 11.06
N ALA A 564 -21.48 22.44 10.75
CA ALA A 564 -21.54 21.14 11.41
C ALA A 564 -20.27 20.32 11.21
N TYR A 565 -19.63 20.36 10.01
CA TYR A 565 -18.34 19.73 9.78
C TYR A 565 -17.20 20.38 10.56
N HIS A 566 -17.26 21.68 10.76
CA HIS A 566 -16.28 22.39 11.60
C HIS A 566 -16.43 22.03 13.08
N ASP A 567 -17.67 21.96 13.57
CA ASP A 567 -17.99 21.74 14.98
C ASP A 567 -17.88 20.26 15.40
N ASP A 568 -18.05 19.34 14.43
CA ASP A 568 -17.96 17.89 14.66
C ASP A 568 -16.92 17.25 13.72
N PRO A 569 -15.67 17.05 14.18
CA PRO A 569 -14.65 16.36 13.40
C PRO A 569 -14.97 14.89 13.06
N SER A 570 -15.88 14.26 13.79
CA SER A 570 -16.32 12.89 13.54
C SER A 570 -17.41 12.79 12.47
N LEU A 571 -17.97 13.92 12.00
CA LEU A 571 -18.95 13.94 10.92
C LEU A 571 -18.29 13.60 9.58
N GLY A 572 -18.71 12.50 8.96
CA GLY A 572 -18.15 12.01 7.70
C GLY A 572 -19.02 12.31 6.48
N VAL A 573 -20.29 11.97 6.55
CA VAL A 573 -21.22 12.08 5.42
C VAL A 573 -22.52 12.78 5.87
N VAL A 574 -22.97 13.75 5.05
CA VAL A 574 -24.27 14.39 5.22
C VAL A 574 -25.13 14.11 3.99
N ALA A 575 -26.20 13.35 4.20
CA ALA A 575 -27.17 12.94 3.19
C ALA A 575 -28.40 13.88 3.16
N PRO A 576 -29.14 13.95 2.05
CA PRO A 576 -30.44 14.57 2.02
C PRO A 576 -31.41 13.84 2.96
N GLU A 577 -32.41 14.53 3.47
CA GLU A 577 -33.47 13.96 4.29
C GLU A 577 -34.21 12.86 3.52
N GLY A 578 -34.52 11.75 4.21
CA GLY A 578 -35.19 10.60 3.63
C GLY A 578 -34.32 9.74 2.71
N HIS A 579 -33.01 10.03 2.59
CA HIS A 579 -32.09 9.30 1.73
C HIS A 579 -31.09 8.40 2.47
N VAL A 580 -31.07 8.42 3.79
CA VAL A 580 -30.42 7.38 4.58
C VAL A 580 -31.37 6.20 4.68
N GLN A 581 -31.09 5.11 3.95
CA GLN A 581 -32.02 4.02 3.72
C GLN A 581 -31.46 2.69 4.23
N PRO A 582 -32.32 1.79 4.79
CA PRO A 582 -31.85 0.51 5.31
C PRO A 582 -31.31 -0.38 4.19
N LEU A 583 -30.11 -0.88 4.36
CA LEU A 583 -29.42 -1.70 3.37
C LEU A 583 -30.22 -2.97 3.04
N GLY A 584 -30.80 -3.63 4.05
CA GLY A 584 -31.55 -4.89 3.87
C GLY A 584 -32.75 -4.79 2.94
N TYR A 585 -33.47 -3.67 2.98
CA TYR A 585 -34.62 -3.45 2.10
C TYR A 585 -34.19 -3.15 0.65
N TYR A 586 -33.08 -2.42 0.48
CA TYR A 586 -32.58 -1.97 -0.85
C TYR A 586 -31.39 -2.78 -1.34
N TRP A 587 -31.20 -3.99 -0.84
CA TRP A 587 -30.08 -4.85 -1.19
C TRP A 587 -30.04 -5.15 -2.70
N GLY A 588 -31.23 -5.49 -3.28
CA GLY A 588 -31.34 -5.73 -4.71
C GLY A 588 -30.38 -6.82 -5.22
N ALA A 589 -29.88 -6.64 -6.43
CA ALA A 589 -28.91 -7.53 -7.07
C ALA A 589 -27.45 -7.20 -6.71
N ASN A 590 -27.19 -6.43 -5.64
CA ASN A 590 -25.87 -5.90 -5.34
C ASN A 590 -25.07 -6.73 -4.33
N GLU A 591 -25.66 -7.76 -3.72
CA GLU A 591 -25.05 -8.49 -2.59
C GLU A 591 -23.64 -8.99 -2.88
N SER A 592 -23.43 -9.67 -4.00
CA SER A 592 -22.12 -10.24 -4.34
C SER A 592 -21.05 -9.16 -4.51
N ASN A 593 -21.40 -8.04 -5.15
CA ASN A 593 -20.51 -6.92 -5.36
C ASN A 593 -20.21 -6.14 -4.07
N VAL A 594 -21.20 -5.96 -3.19
CA VAL A 594 -20.98 -5.30 -1.90
C VAL A 594 -20.10 -6.16 -0.99
N ARG A 595 -20.35 -7.48 -0.93
CA ARG A 595 -19.50 -8.40 -0.15
C ARG A 595 -18.06 -8.44 -0.68
N TYR A 596 -17.89 -8.46 -2.00
CA TYR A 596 -16.57 -8.32 -2.61
C TYR A 596 -15.91 -7.00 -2.23
N LEU A 597 -16.62 -5.87 -2.35
CA LEU A 597 -16.10 -4.56 -2.01
C LEU A 597 -15.70 -4.45 -0.53
N THR A 598 -16.56 -4.88 0.39
CA THR A 598 -16.23 -4.81 1.82
C THR A 598 -14.99 -5.64 2.17
N ALA A 599 -14.83 -6.83 1.59
CA ALA A 599 -13.62 -7.62 1.73
C ALA A 599 -12.40 -6.92 1.11
N ARG A 600 -12.55 -6.35 -0.10
CA ARG A 600 -11.48 -5.61 -0.79
C ARG A 600 -11.03 -4.36 -0.06
N LEU A 601 -11.94 -3.67 0.62
CA LEU A 601 -11.66 -2.48 1.42
C LEU A 601 -11.11 -2.84 2.81
N GLY A 602 -11.23 -4.09 3.22
CA GLY A 602 -10.90 -4.55 4.56
C GLY A 602 -11.75 -3.88 5.63
N ILE A 603 -13.03 -3.65 5.31
CA ILE A 603 -14.04 -3.18 6.26
C ILE A 603 -14.93 -4.34 6.69
N GLY A 604 -15.65 -4.17 7.80
CA GLY A 604 -16.50 -5.23 8.33
C GLY A 604 -17.54 -5.71 7.33
N ALA A 605 -17.89 -7.00 7.38
CA ALA A 605 -18.97 -7.54 6.54
C ALA A 605 -20.27 -6.78 6.84
N PRO A 606 -21.07 -6.42 5.81
CA PRO A 606 -22.27 -5.63 6.00
C PRO A 606 -23.29 -6.36 6.86
N ARG A 607 -23.81 -5.68 7.87
CA ARG A 607 -24.91 -6.14 8.72
C ARG A 607 -26.22 -5.71 8.10
N VAL A 608 -26.75 -6.57 7.23
CA VAL A 608 -27.88 -6.28 6.35
C VAL A 608 -29.12 -5.75 7.09
N GLU A 609 -29.32 -6.20 8.33
CA GLU A 609 -30.49 -5.81 9.15
C GLU A 609 -30.36 -4.43 9.83
N SER A 610 -29.11 -3.96 10.05
CA SER A 610 -28.85 -2.74 10.84
C SER A 610 -28.11 -1.65 10.08
N ASP A 611 -27.41 -1.99 9.00
CA ASP A 611 -26.67 -1.01 8.23
C ASP A 611 -27.60 -0.27 7.25
N ASP A 612 -27.21 0.96 6.97
CA ASP A 612 -27.88 1.84 6.01
C ASP A 612 -26.89 2.42 5.00
N PHE A 613 -27.40 3.02 3.96
CA PHE A 613 -26.62 3.68 2.91
C PHE A 613 -27.31 4.96 2.44
N VAL A 614 -26.55 5.79 1.70
CA VAL A 614 -27.10 7.02 1.10
C VAL A 614 -27.60 6.74 -0.30
N SER A 615 -28.94 6.63 -0.43
CA SER A 615 -29.59 6.38 -1.72
C SER A 615 -29.52 7.60 -2.63
N GLY A 616 -29.32 7.36 -3.94
CA GLY A 616 -29.25 8.41 -4.96
C GLY A 616 -27.85 9.04 -5.08
N SER A 617 -26.89 8.65 -4.26
CA SER A 617 -25.47 9.02 -4.41
C SER A 617 -25.19 10.53 -4.50
N MET A 618 -26.02 11.38 -3.86
CA MET A 618 -25.81 12.81 -3.69
C MET A 618 -25.62 13.10 -2.20
N PHE A 619 -24.49 13.69 -1.83
CA PHE A 619 -24.15 13.91 -0.42
C PHE A 619 -22.98 14.88 -0.28
N TRP A 620 -22.84 15.45 0.92
CA TRP A 620 -21.62 16.05 1.38
C TRP A 620 -20.74 14.99 2.06
N ALA A 621 -19.44 15.08 1.88
CA ALA A 621 -18.50 14.21 2.57
C ALA A 621 -17.22 14.95 3.00
N ARG A 622 -16.73 14.58 4.17
CA ARG A 622 -15.31 14.75 4.51
C ARG A 622 -14.56 13.69 3.71
N LEU A 623 -13.64 14.10 2.85
CA LEU A 623 -12.95 13.16 1.95
C LEU A 623 -12.17 12.08 2.70
N GLU A 624 -11.63 12.40 3.87
CA GLU A 624 -10.95 11.43 4.73
C GLU A 624 -11.88 10.27 5.19
N ALA A 625 -13.18 10.54 5.33
CA ALA A 625 -14.16 9.48 5.63
C ALA A 625 -14.36 8.48 4.47
N LEU A 626 -14.06 8.89 3.24
CA LEU A 626 -14.13 8.03 2.05
C LEU A 626 -12.79 7.34 1.74
N ARG A 627 -11.76 7.59 2.53
CA ARG A 627 -10.42 7.04 2.33
C ARG A 627 -10.37 5.52 2.14
N PRO A 628 -11.15 4.69 2.87
CA PRO A 628 -11.15 3.25 2.59
C PRO A 628 -11.47 2.90 1.14
N VAL A 629 -12.42 3.61 0.51
CA VAL A 629 -12.79 3.41 -0.90
C VAL A 629 -11.70 3.95 -1.83
N LEU A 630 -11.14 5.13 -1.53
CA LEU A 630 -10.14 5.79 -2.36
C LEU A 630 -8.79 5.08 -2.34
N ASP A 631 -8.39 4.49 -1.20
CA ASP A 631 -7.16 3.70 -1.04
C ASP A 631 -7.27 2.27 -1.61
N ALA A 632 -8.45 1.84 -2.09
CA ALA A 632 -8.61 0.54 -2.72
C ALA A 632 -8.05 0.48 -4.16
N HIS A 633 -7.74 1.63 -4.75
CA HIS A 633 -7.17 1.73 -6.10
C HIS A 633 -7.94 0.90 -7.13
N LEU A 634 -9.27 1.14 -7.18
CA LEU A 634 -10.15 0.50 -8.15
C LEU A 634 -9.74 0.91 -9.57
N ASP A 635 -10.04 0.05 -10.53
CA ASP A 635 -9.77 0.34 -11.95
C ASP A 635 -11.04 0.25 -12.81
N ASP A 636 -10.93 0.71 -14.03
CA ASP A 636 -12.06 0.76 -14.97
C ASP A 636 -12.64 -0.61 -15.29
N TRP A 637 -11.84 -1.68 -15.20
CA TRP A 637 -12.27 -3.04 -15.50
C TRP A 637 -13.19 -3.65 -14.44
N GLU A 638 -13.14 -3.10 -13.21
CA GLU A 638 -14.05 -3.51 -12.15
C GLU A 638 -15.48 -2.99 -12.40
N PHE A 639 -15.65 -1.98 -13.27
CA PHE A 639 -16.94 -1.45 -13.65
C PHE A 639 -17.42 -2.06 -14.97
N GLU A 640 -18.67 -2.43 -15.03
CA GLU A 640 -19.32 -2.93 -16.23
C GLU A 640 -19.44 -1.83 -17.30
N ALA A 641 -19.48 -2.23 -18.57
CA ALA A 641 -19.87 -1.34 -19.65
C ALA A 641 -21.35 -0.92 -19.47
N GLU A 642 -21.65 0.34 -19.76
CA GLU A 642 -23.02 0.83 -19.66
C GLU A 642 -23.91 0.23 -20.77
N ALA A 643 -24.91 -0.52 -20.35
CA ALA A 643 -25.87 -1.19 -21.22
C ALA A 643 -27.32 -1.01 -20.75
N GLY A 644 -27.59 0.10 -20.04
CA GLY A 644 -28.94 0.42 -19.52
C GLY A 644 -29.34 -0.40 -18.29
N GLN A 645 -28.39 -1.02 -17.58
CA GLN A 645 -28.68 -1.76 -16.35
C GLN A 645 -29.37 -0.87 -15.32
N VAL A 646 -30.39 -1.38 -14.65
CA VAL A 646 -31.15 -0.62 -13.65
C VAL A 646 -30.55 -0.80 -12.26
N ASP A 647 -30.00 -1.97 -11.96
CA ASP A 647 -29.40 -2.34 -10.67
C ASP A 647 -28.32 -3.41 -10.85
N GLY A 648 -27.60 -3.78 -9.77
CA GLY A 648 -26.66 -4.89 -9.73
C GLY A 648 -25.29 -4.62 -10.34
N THR A 649 -24.99 -3.39 -10.79
CA THR A 649 -23.65 -3.06 -11.29
C THR A 649 -22.70 -2.70 -10.14
N PHE A 650 -21.41 -2.72 -10.42
CA PHE A 650 -20.37 -2.35 -9.45
C PHE A 650 -20.54 -0.91 -8.93
N ALA A 651 -20.98 0.02 -9.80
CA ALA A 651 -21.32 1.38 -9.40
C ALA A 651 -22.44 1.43 -8.35
N HIS A 652 -23.50 0.63 -8.52
CA HIS A 652 -24.57 0.53 -7.53
C HIS A 652 -24.10 -0.08 -6.20
N ALA A 653 -23.16 -1.01 -6.25
CA ALA A 653 -22.59 -1.57 -5.03
C ALA A 653 -21.74 -0.55 -4.27
N ILE A 654 -20.94 0.28 -4.97
CA ILE A 654 -20.14 1.36 -4.35
C ILE A 654 -21.05 2.41 -3.69
N GLU A 655 -22.18 2.78 -4.30
CA GLU A 655 -23.20 3.65 -3.67
C GLU A 655 -23.57 3.16 -2.28
N ARG A 656 -23.76 1.85 -2.12
CA ARG A 656 -24.10 1.23 -0.83
C ARG A 656 -22.95 1.18 0.15
N VAL A 657 -21.72 1.24 -0.34
CA VAL A 657 -20.51 1.08 0.47
C VAL A 657 -19.99 2.41 1.03
N PHE A 658 -20.31 3.57 0.45
CA PHE A 658 -19.81 4.86 0.95
C PHE A 658 -20.08 5.09 2.44
N ALA A 659 -21.33 4.85 2.89
CA ALA A 659 -21.70 5.02 4.29
C ALA A 659 -21.02 3.96 5.18
N LEU A 660 -20.92 2.72 4.72
CA LEU A 660 -20.21 1.66 5.45
C LEU A 660 -18.73 1.99 5.64
N ALA A 661 -18.09 2.46 4.58
CA ALA A 661 -16.67 2.86 4.60
C ALA A 661 -16.43 4.05 5.53
N ALA A 662 -17.31 5.04 5.52
CA ALA A 662 -17.22 6.18 6.43
C ALA A 662 -17.33 5.76 7.90
N ARG A 663 -18.26 4.86 8.22
CA ARG A 663 -18.40 4.33 9.59
C ARG A 663 -17.24 3.47 10.04
N ASP A 664 -16.74 2.62 9.16
CA ASP A 664 -15.54 1.81 9.45
C ASP A 664 -14.31 2.69 9.72
N ALA A 665 -14.22 3.82 9.02
CA ALA A 665 -13.18 4.83 9.27
C ALA A 665 -13.44 5.68 10.53
N GLY A 666 -14.49 5.39 11.32
CA GLY A 666 -14.82 6.08 12.57
C GLY A 666 -15.65 7.35 12.40
N TYR A 667 -16.24 7.58 11.23
CA TYR A 667 -17.03 8.77 10.96
C TYR A 667 -18.54 8.51 10.99
N GLY A 668 -19.29 9.54 11.40
CA GLY A 668 -20.75 9.54 11.42
C GLY A 668 -21.38 9.82 10.06
N VAL A 669 -22.58 9.29 9.86
CA VAL A 669 -23.47 9.60 8.73
C VAL A 669 -24.73 10.23 9.29
N ARG A 670 -25.08 11.44 8.82
CA ARG A 670 -26.24 12.21 9.29
C ARG A 670 -27.01 12.81 8.11
N THR A 671 -28.21 13.29 8.36
CA THR A 671 -28.98 14.04 7.36
C THR A 671 -28.75 15.54 7.45
N ALA A 672 -29.01 16.26 6.38
CA ALA A 672 -28.87 17.71 6.33
C ALA A 672 -29.84 18.39 7.32
N ALA A 673 -31.08 17.90 7.48
CA ALA A 673 -32.00 18.40 8.52
C ALA A 673 -31.41 18.24 9.90
N SER A 674 -30.93 17.04 10.25
CA SER A 674 -30.37 16.76 11.58
C SER A 674 -29.19 17.68 11.92
N VAL A 675 -28.25 17.92 10.98
CA VAL A 675 -27.09 18.80 11.24
C VAL A 675 -27.44 20.28 11.25
N CYS A 676 -28.55 20.68 10.58
CA CYS A 676 -29.07 22.05 10.60
C CYS A 676 -30.06 22.31 11.75
N GLY A 677 -30.32 21.34 12.60
CA GLY A 677 -31.27 21.49 13.72
C GLY A 677 -32.74 21.56 13.30
N GLU A 678 -33.07 20.99 12.15
CA GLU A 678 -34.41 20.94 11.61
C GLU A 678 -35.07 19.56 11.86
N PRO A 679 -36.42 19.49 11.93
CA PRO A 679 -37.10 18.21 12.16
C PRO A 679 -36.90 17.27 10.99
N GLU A 680 -36.60 16.01 11.32
CA GLU A 680 -36.55 14.93 10.33
C GLU A 680 -37.98 14.61 9.82
N PRO A 681 -38.14 14.34 8.53
CA PRO A 681 -39.40 13.81 8.02
C PRO A 681 -39.70 12.44 8.70
N PRO A 682 -40.96 12.13 8.99
CA PRO A 682 -41.30 10.86 9.65
C PRO A 682 -40.82 9.67 8.84
N ALA A 683 -40.16 8.70 9.50
CA ALA A 683 -39.58 7.49 8.93
C ALA A 683 -40.62 6.55 8.21
N SER A 684 -41.89 6.93 8.17
CA SER A 684 -43.00 6.07 7.77
C SER A 684 -43.32 6.05 6.26
N GLN A 685 -42.63 6.78 5.42
CA GLN A 685 -42.82 6.66 3.98
C GLN A 685 -41.67 5.81 3.40
N PRO A 686 -42.00 4.54 2.97
CA PRO A 686 -41.01 3.78 2.21
C PRO A 686 -40.61 4.60 0.96
N TYR A 687 -39.34 4.70 0.71
CA TYR A 687 -38.80 5.39 -0.46
C TYR A 687 -39.47 4.84 -1.72
N PRO A 688 -40.19 5.67 -2.51
CA PRO A 688 -41.11 5.18 -3.53
C PRO A 688 -40.50 4.33 -4.65
N PHE A 689 -39.16 4.25 -4.71
CA PHE A 689 -38.41 3.57 -5.77
C PHE A 689 -38.09 2.11 -5.54
N ALA A 690 -38.41 1.55 -4.38
CA ALA A 690 -38.09 0.18 -4.05
C ALA A 690 -39.22 -0.80 -4.28
N ARG A 691 -40.24 -0.46 -5.04
CA ARG A 691 -41.16 -1.47 -5.48
C ARG A 691 -40.49 -2.42 -6.44
N ARG A 692 -40.23 -3.65 -5.98
CA ARG A 692 -39.89 -4.77 -6.86
C ARG A 692 -40.99 -4.84 -7.94
N GLY A 693 -40.59 -4.64 -9.23
CA GLY A 693 -41.45 -5.00 -10.35
C GLY A 693 -41.59 -6.51 -10.43
#